data_14153550de6515952ea9c20271158547
#
_entry.id   14153550de6515952ea9c20271158547
#
_cell.length_a   1.000
_cell.length_b   1.000
_cell.length_c   1.000
_cell.angle_alpha   90.00
_cell.angle_beta   90.00
_cell.angle_gamma   90.00
#
_symmetry.space_group_name_H-M   'P 1'
#
loop_
_entity.id
_entity.type
_entity.pdbx_description
1 polymer ?
#
loop_
_entity_poly.entity_id
_entity_poly.type
_entity_poly.pdbx_seq_one_letter_code
_entity_poly.pdbx_strand_id
1 'polypeptide(L)'
;MGGYVWVPPKEVVDQSNVKHFMDSHGFSSYKELVRKSTEDIRWFWGNLPSWLGVEWFSEPREVYDLSRGPEWAKWYVGGKINLTYNVLDRVVKAGFGHREAFTWVGEDGATRRYTYQELLDEVSRFARFLDEEGVKPGDVVAIYAPMVPESIVAMLAAIRVGAIASPIFSGFAAPAVAERLRLSDAKVLVTIDGYYRRGRRIILKREADRAVELSSTSPRVVVIERLRAEVPWNDLRDVKYSEAISGKRPMAEPAEVDAEHPALLLFTSGTTGRPKGAVISHAGALLQPGKEHYFNLDIKSTWEHPDSADKLWWISDIGWMMGPWQVIGAQLLGASHLMVEGALDYPEPGRAWSLIERFKVTHFGFAATAARMLKKVAASLLDEYDLSTLRAFGNTGEPIDPDTWMWIVKEVGEEKRPMINLSGGTEIFGCFVLPSPVVPLKPSTLWGPGLGMDVDVVDDSGRPVRGQPGYLVARKPAPSMTRGLWREPERYIKTYWSRIPGVWFHGDLALIDSDGYWYILGRADDVIKVAGKRIGPAEIEAVVNSHPAVAESACIGVPHEVKGEVVACFAVLKEGYEPSERLEHEIAERVASELGKPFTPEAVVFVSDLPRTRSGKIMRRVIKAVVTGQSPGDISTLENPEAVEQVKKAAERFTKR
;
A
#
# COMPACT_ATOMS: atom_id res chain seq x y z
N MET A 1 -5.76 -26.86 8.77
CA MET A 1 -4.95 -25.96 7.91
C MET A 1 -4.81 -26.62 6.55
N GLY A 2 -5.17 -25.94 5.47
CA GLY A 2 -5.19 -26.51 4.12
C GLY A 2 -3.79 -26.82 3.59
N GLY A 3 -3.69 -27.80 2.69
CA GLY A 3 -2.46 -28.11 1.97
C GLY A 3 -2.03 -27.00 0.99
N TYR A 4 -0.95 -27.21 0.27
CA TYR A 4 -0.52 -26.30 -0.80
C TYR A 4 -1.58 -26.27 -1.91
N VAL A 5 -1.94 -25.07 -2.34
CA VAL A 5 -2.91 -24.84 -3.43
C VAL A 5 -2.18 -24.50 -4.72
N TRP A 6 -1.06 -23.79 -4.61
CA TRP A 6 -0.20 -23.50 -5.74
C TRP A 6 1.21 -24.00 -5.45
N VAL A 7 1.77 -24.74 -6.39
CA VAL A 7 3.16 -25.23 -6.33
C VAL A 7 3.87 -24.72 -7.56
N PRO A 8 5.02 -24.05 -7.43
CA PRO A 8 5.68 -23.44 -8.56
C PRO A 8 6.07 -24.48 -9.61
N PRO A 9 5.63 -24.33 -10.88
CA PRO A 9 6.14 -25.12 -11.97
C PRO A 9 7.66 -24.94 -12.10
N LYS A 10 8.36 -26.00 -12.53
CA LYS A 10 9.82 -25.96 -12.68
C LYS A 10 10.27 -24.79 -13.60
N GLU A 11 9.54 -24.55 -14.66
CA GLU A 11 9.81 -23.47 -15.60
C GLU A 11 9.73 -22.07 -14.93
N VAL A 12 8.73 -21.86 -14.08
CA VAL A 12 8.60 -20.60 -13.30
C VAL A 12 9.79 -20.41 -12.37
N VAL A 13 10.23 -21.49 -11.71
CA VAL A 13 11.42 -21.44 -10.84
C VAL A 13 12.67 -21.13 -11.64
N ASP A 14 12.93 -21.89 -12.72
CA ASP A 14 14.16 -21.79 -13.51
C ASP A 14 14.31 -20.42 -14.21
N GLN A 15 13.19 -19.78 -14.57
CA GLN A 15 13.18 -18.49 -15.24
C GLN A 15 13.03 -17.29 -14.28
N SER A 16 12.90 -17.54 -12.97
CA SER A 16 12.67 -16.46 -12.01
C SER A 16 13.93 -15.61 -11.76
N ASN A 17 13.71 -14.32 -11.53
CA ASN A 17 14.77 -13.38 -11.15
C ASN A 17 15.49 -13.82 -9.87
N VAL A 18 14.73 -14.36 -8.91
CA VAL A 18 15.31 -14.84 -7.65
C VAL A 18 16.20 -16.06 -7.87
N LYS A 19 15.85 -16.95 -8.81
CA LYS A 19 16.69 -18.10 -9.16
C LYS A 19 18.02 -17.62 -9.80
N HIS A 20 17.93 -16.65 -10.70
CA HIS A 20 19.13 -16.03 -11.29
C HIS A 20 20.06 -15.43 -10.21
N PHE A 21 19.49 -14.71 -9.24
CA PHE A 21 20.25 -14.18 -8.10
C PHE A 21 20.86 -15.29 -7.24
N MET A 22 20.09 -16.34 -6.95
CA MET A 22 20.56 -17.51 -6.19
C MET A 22 21.76 -18.18 -6.87
N ASP A 23 21.65 -18.45 -8.17
CA ASP A 23 22.72 -19.10 -8.94
C ASP A 23 24.00 -18.27 -8.99
N SER A 24 23.84 -16.95 -9.18
CA SER A 24 24.98 -16.02 -9.21
C SER A 24 25.73 -15.92 -7.89
N HIS A 25 25.06 -16.23 -6.77
CA HIS A 25 25.64 -16.17 -5.41
C HIS A 25 25.84 -17.55 -4.76
N GLY A 26 25.58 -18.64 -5.48
CA GLY A 26 25.82 -20.01 -5.04
C GLY A 26 24.84 -20.54 -3.99
N PHE A 27 23.59 -20.02 -3.95
CA PHE A 27 22.55 -20.52 -3.04
C PHE A 27 21.82 -21.71 -3.62
N SER A 28 21.64 -22.76 -2.82
CA SER A 28 20.96 -24.00 -3.22
C SER A 28 19.44 -23.91 -3.07
N SER A 29 18.91 -22.99 -2.25
CA SER A 29 17.48 -22.82 -2.01
C SER A 29 17.11 -21.38 -1.65
N TYR A 30 15.85 -21.01 -1.94
CA TYR A 30 15.32 -19.71 -1.53
C TYR A 30 15.34 -19.51 0.00
N LYS A 31 15.09 -20.57 0.76
CA LYS A 31 15.16 -20.53 2.24
C LYS A 31 16.57 -20.19 2.74
N GLU A 32 17.60 -20.71 2.07
CA GLU A 32 18.99 -20.40 2.38
C GLU A 32 19.31 -18.93 2.07
N LEU A 33 18.85 -18.42 0.91
CA LEU A 33 18.99 -17.02 0.54
C LEU A 33 18.30 -16.10 1.55
N VAL A 34 17.04 -16.39 1.93
CA VAL A 34 16.30 -15.61 2.94
C VAL A 34 17.07 -15.58 4.25
N ARG A 35 17.52 -16.75 4.73
CA ARG A 35 18.33 -16.84 5.96
C ARG A 35 19.58 -15.96 5.87
N LYS A 36 20.38 -16.09 4.82
CA LYS A 36 21.59 -15.27 4.63
C LYS A 36 21.26 -13.78 4.58
N SER A 37 20.23 -13.40 3.85
CA SER A 37 19.85 -11.99 3.68
C SER A 37 19.36 -11.32 4.98
N THR A 38 18.75 -12.10 5.88
CA THR A 38 18.24 -11.62 7.18
C THR A 38 19.30 -11.68 8.30
N GLU A 39 20.14 -12.71 8.30
CA GLU A 39 21.29 -12.81 9.24
C GLU A 39 22.35 -11.75 8.94
N ASP A 40 22.65 -11.53 7.66
CA ASP A 40 23.66 -10.58 7.18
C ASP A 40 23.03 -9.51 6.26
N ILE A 41 22.33 -8.57 6.88
CA ILE A 41 21.68 -7.48 6.16
C ILE A 41 22.70 -6.58 5.44
N ARG A 42 23.94 -6.48 5.93
CA ARG A 42 25.01 -5.71 5.28
C ARG A 42 25.36 -6.30 3.93
N TRP A 43 25.51 -7.61 3.87
CA TRP A 43 25.77 -8.31 2.61
C TRP A 43 24.62 -8.08 1.63
N PHE A 44 23.38 -8.31 2.04
CA PHE A 44 22.23 -8.22 1.13
C PHE A 44 22.01 -6.80 0.60
N TRP A 45 21.88 -5.83 1.50
CA TRP A 45 21.65 -4.44 1.11
C TRP A 45 22.88 -3.80 0.45
N GLY A 46 24.08 -4.31 0.70
CA GLY A 46 25.30 -3.87 0.02
C GLY A 46 25.38 -4.33 -1.43
N ASN A 47 24.88 -5.52 -1.75
CA ASN A 47 24.88 -6.06 -3.13
C ASN A 47 23.68 -5.58 -3.96
N LEU A 48 22.55 -5.29 -3.32
CA LEU A 48 21.29 -5.00 -4.01
C LEU A 48 21.37 -3.80 -4.97
N PRO A 49 22.00 -2.64 -4.62
CA PRO A 49 22.05 -1.51 -5.53
C PRO A 49 22.70 -1.85 -6.88
N SER A 50 23.87 -2.48 -6.87
CA SER A 50 24.56 -2.88 -8.09
C SER A 50 23.79 -3.96 -8.86
N TRP A 51 23.12 -4.88 -8.16
CA TRP A 51 22.30 -5.91 -8.78
C TRP A 51 21.10 -5.33 -9.54
N LEU A 52 20.46 -4.31 -8.97
CA LEU A 52 19.36 -3.59 -9.63
C LEU A 52 19.85 -2.50 -10.61
N GLY A 53 21.15 -2.38 -10.81
CA GLY A 53 21.77 -1.40 -11.68
C GLY A 53 21.58 0.05 -11.21
N VAL A 54 21.49 0.29 -9.91
CA VAL A 54 21.38 1.65 -9.34
C VAL A 54 22.69 2.40 -9.58
N GLU A 55 22.57 3.61 -10.10
CA GLU A 55 23.69 4.51 -10.34
C GLU A 55 23.75 5.59 -9.25
N TRP A 56 24.95 5.80 -8.74
CA TRP A 56 25.31 6.81 -7.74
C TRP A 56 26.05 7.98 -8.39
N PHE A 57 25.79 9.20 -7.97
CA PHE A 57 26.67 10.33 -8.29
C PHE A 57 27.97 10.28 -7.49
N SER A 58 27.88 9.75 -6.27
CA SER A 58 29.01 9.40 -5.41
C SER A 58 28.71 8.09 -4.71
N GLU A 59 29.57 7.08 -4.84
CA GLU A 59 29.42 5.79 -4.18
C GLU A 59 29.42 5.93 -2.65
N PRO A 60 28.56 5.17 -1.94
CA PRO A 60 28.59 5.15 -0.48
C PRO A 60 29.87 4.52 0.05
N ARG A 61 30.40 5.07 1.14
CA ARG A 61 31.59 4.52 1.83
C ARG A 61 31.25 3.33 2.71
N GLU A 62 30.03 3.31 3.24
CA GLU A 62 29.52 2.25 4.12
C GLU A 62 28.07 1.96 3.80
N VAL A 63 27.68 0.68 3.91
CA VAL A 63 26.30 0.24 3.68
C VAL A 63 25.36 0.85 4.71
N TYR A 64 25.76 0.82 5.99
CA TYR A 64 25.02 1.49 7.07
C TYR A 64 25.90 1.82 8.28
N ASP A 65 25.44 2.78 9.08
CA ASP A 65 25.98 3.17 10.39
C ASP A 65 24.89 3.08 11.45
N LEU A 66 25.13 2.29 12.52
CA LEU A 66 24.24 2.11 13.68
C LEU A 66 24.80 2.75 14.96
N SER A 67 25.77 3.64 14.88
CA SER A 67 26.42 4.26 16.05
C SER A 67 25.46 5.00 16.97
N ARG A 68 24.30 5.42 16.46
CA ARG A 68 23.24 6.10 17.20
C ARG A 68 22.06 5.21 17.60
N GLY A 69 22.19 3.88 17.48
CA GLY A 69 21.12 2.91 17.67
C GLY A 69 20.38 2.55 16.37
N PRO A 70 19.68 1.40 16.36
CA PRO A 70 18.95 0.91 15.19
C PRO A 70 17.80 1.85 14.77
N GLU A 71 17.21 2.58 15.70
CA GLU A 71 16.15 3.56 15.46
C GLU A 71 16.62 4.77 14.64
N TRP A 72 17.92 5.07 14.70
CA TRP A 72 18.57 6.16 13.97
C TRP A 72 19.61 5.65 12.96
N ALA A 73 19.39 4.46 12.43
CA ALA A 73 20.24 3.87 11.40
C ALA A 73 20.41 4.82 10.21
N LYS A 74 21.63 5.00 9.73
CA LYS A 74 21.94 5.69 8.49
C LYS A 74 22.36 4.68 7.44
N TRP A 75 21.81 4.80 6.25
CA TRP A 75 22.07 3.87 5.16
C TRP A 75 22.85 4.55 4.03
N TYR A 76 23.75 3.76 3.40
CA TYR A 76 24.56 4.21 2.27
C TYR A 76 25.32 5.50 2.56
N VAL A 77 26.06 5.48 3.65
CA VAL A 77 26.75 6.65 4.25
C VAL A 77 27.71 7.30 3.25
N GLY A 78 27.48 8.58 2.98
CA GLY A 78 28.27 9.38 2.04
C GLY A 78 27.91 9.17 0.56
N GLY A 79 26.95 8.28 0.26
CA GLY A 79 26.41 8.12 -1.08
C GLY A 79 25.61 9.34 -1.53
N LYS A 80 25.75 9.72 -2.81
CA LYS A 80 24.95 10.75 -3.45
C LYS A 80 24.11 10.12 -4.56
N ILE A 81 22.82 10.42 -4.55
CA ILE A 81 21.84 9.78 -5.44
C ILE A 81 20.70 10.73 -5.79
N ASN A 82 19.97 10.44 -6.84
CA ASN A 82 18.62 10.96 -7.07
C ASN A 82 17.71 9.81 -7.52
N LEU A 83 16.58 9.64 -6.85
CA LEU A 83 15.62 8.59 -7.19
C LEU A 83 15.12 8.75 -8.63
N THR A 84 14.69 9.98 -9.00
CA THR A 84 14.16 10.25 -10.35
C THR A 84 15.18 9.96 -11.45
N TYR A 85 16.47 10.27 -11.21
CA TYR A 85 17.54 9.89 -12.14
C TYR A 85 17.53 8.38 -12.40
N ASN A 86 17.45 7.58 -11.35
CA ASN A 86 17.52 6.12 -11.46
C ASN A 86 16.30 5.50 -12.14
N VAL A 87 15.13 6.11 -12.02
CA VAL A 87 13.90 5.58 -12.62
C VAL A 87 13.61 6.15 -14.02
N LEU A 88 14.25 7.26 -14.42
CA LEU A 88 14.04 7.88 -15.74
C LEU A 88 15.33 8.06 -16.54
N ASP A 89 16.25 8.94 -16.10
CA ASP A 89 17.44 9.31 -16.86
C ASP A 89 18.29 8.10 -17.22
N ARG A 90 18.51 7.19 -16.27
CA ARG A 90 19.27 5.96 -16.48
C ARG A 90 18.65 5.10 -17.57
N VAL A 91 17.31 4.94 -17.56
CA VAL A 91 16.57 4.15 -18.55
C VAL A 91 16.75 4.76 -19.96
N VAL A 92 16.61 6.08 -20.06
CA VAL A 92 16.77 6.80 -21.33
C VAL A 92 18.22 6.74 -21.81
N LYS A 93 19.21 7.01 -20.93
CA LYS A 93 20.65 6.92 -21.24
C LYS A 93 21.09 5.53 -21.70
N ALA A 94 20.46 4.48 -21.19
CA ALA A 94 20.70 3.11 -21.62
C ALA A 94 20.07 2.76 -22.98
N GLY A 95 19.41 3.70 -23.66
CA GLY A 95 18.80 3.49 -24.97
C GLY A 95 17.35 3.01 -24.95
N PHE A 96 16.73 2.88 -23.79
CA PHE A 96 15.34 2.41 -23.61
C PHE A 96 14.32 3.54 -23.53
N GLY A 97 14.68 4.77 -23.88
CA GLY A 97 13.79 5.93 -23.83
C GLY A 97 12.50 5.79 -24.65
N HIS A 98 12.52 4.97 -25.70
CA HIS A 98 11.36 4.69 -26.55
C HIS A 98 10.35 3.71 -25.95
N ARG A 99 10.71 3.01 -24.86
CA ARG A 99 9.82 2.05 -24.20
C ARG A 99 8.70 2.77 -23.45
N GLU A 100 7.58 2.08 -23.30
CA GLU A 100 6.46 2.58 -22.50
C GLU A 100 6.83 2.60 -21.01
N ALA A 101 6.77 3.78 -20.41
CA ALA A 101 6.88 3.96 -18.96
C ALA A 101 5.55 3.64 -18.27
N PHE A 102 4.45 4.17 -18.80
CA PHE A 102 3.11 3.81 -18.36
C PHE A 102 2.03 4.15 -19.39
N THR A 103 0.87 3.53 -19.20
CA THR A 103 -0.38 3.91 -19.87
C THR A 103 -1.38 4.36 -18.80
N TRP A 104 -2.04 5.49 -19.02
CA TRP A 104 -3.15 5.97 -18.21
C TRP A 104 -4.47 5.80 -18.93
N VAL A 105 -5.52 5.41 -18.15
CA VAL A 105 -6.90 5.26 -18.63
C VAL A 105 -7.85 6.01 -17.71
N GLY A 106 -8.56 6.97 -18.28
CA GLY A 106 -9.65 7.69 -17.61
C GLY A 106 -10.91 6.86 -17.48
N GLU A 107 -11.79 7.23 -16.56
CA GLU A 107 -13.10 6.59 -16.43
C GLU A 107 -14.01 6.87 -17.66
N ASP A 108 -13.78 7.96 -18.34
CA ASP A 108 -14.43 8.34 -19.61
C ASP A 108 -13.87 7.63 -20.84
N GLY A 109 -12.94 6.68 -20.65
CA GLY A 109 -12.29 5.94 -21.73
C GLY A 109 -11.11 6.66 -22.38
N ALA A 110 -10.81 7.89 -22.00
CA ALA A 110 -9.61 8.59 -22.47
C ALA A 110 -8.35 7.78 -22.11
N THR A 111 -7.38 7.75 -23.00
CA THR A 111 -6.14 7.00 -22.81
C THR A 111 -4.96 7.87 -23.19
N ARG A 112 -3.92 7.88 -22.34
CA ARG A 112 -2.63 8.51 -22.64
C ARG A 112 -1.51 7.52 -22.36
N ARG A 113 -0.58 7.39 -23.30
CA ARG A 113 0.63 6.58 -23.16
C ARG A 113 1.84 7.50 -23.06
N TYR A 114 2.76 7.15 -22.19
CA TYR A 114 4.04 7.82 -22.05
C TYR A 114 5.18 6.85 -22.27
N THR A 115 6.11 7.23 -23.13
CA THR A 115 7.44 6.61 -23.18
C THR A 115 8.31 7.17 -22.05
N TYR A 116 9.42 6.49 -21.73
CA TYR A 116 10.38 7.01 -20.74
C TYR A 116 10.95 8.37 -21.15
N GLN A 117 11.19 8.58 -22.45
CA GLN A 117 11.69 9.87 -22.96
C GLN A 117 10.66 10.98 -22.78
N GLU A 118 9.40 10.75 -23.13
CA GLU A 118 8.33 11.74 -22.98
C GLU A 118 8.10 12.08 -21.51
N LEU A 119 8.13 11.07 -20.63
CA LEU A 119 7.99 11.26 -19.20
C LEU A 119 9.17 12.06 -18.63
N LEU A 120 10.41 11.74 -19.01
CA LEU A 120 11.60 12.48 -18.59
C LEU A 120 11.53 13.93 -19.03
N ASP A 121 11.11 14.22 -20.27
CA ASP A 121 10.98 15.56 -20.78
C ASP A 121 9.94 16.39 -20.00
N GLU A 122 8.79 15.81 -19.72
CA GLU A 122 7.72 16.49 -18.98
C GLU A 122 8.10 16.69 -17.49
N VAL A 123 8.66 15.68 -16.84
CA VAL A 123 9.21 15.77 -15.48
C VAL A 123 10.28 16.86 -15.39
N SER A 124 11.19 16.92 -16.37
CA SER A 124 12.27 17.90 -16.38
C SER A 124 11.78 19.34 -16.61
N ARG A 125 10.69 19.52 -17.38
CA ARG A 125 10.04 20.84 -17.56
C ARG A 125 9.33 21.27 -16.29
N PHE A 126 8.62 20.37 -15.64
CA PHE A 126 7.94 20.69 -14.37
C PHE A 126 8.96 20.90 -13.24
N ALA A 127 10.08 20.19 -13.22
CA ALA A 127 11.20 20.44 -12.31
C ALA A 127 11.79 21.85 -12.50
N ARG A 128 11.93 22.30 -13.76
CA ARG A 128 12.34 23.69 -14.06
C ARG A 128 11.35 24.71 -13.49
N PHE A 129 10.06 24.46 -13.64
CA PHE A 129 9.03 25.31 -13.03
C PHE A 129 9.18 25.38 -11.51
N LEU A 130 9.36 24.24 -10.83
CA LEU A 130 9.55 24.22 -9.37
C LEU A 130 10.80 25.02 -8.94
N ASP A 131 11.91 24.90 -9.67
CA ASP A 131 13.14 25.67 -9.42
C ASP A 131 12.92 27.19 -9.57
N GLU A 132 12.19 27.61 -10.61
CA GLU A 132 11.83 29.02 -10.86
C GLU A 132 10.87 29.57 -9.79
N GLU A 133 9.96 28.74 -9.24
CA GLU A 133 9.12 29.09 -8.07
C GLU A 133 9.92 29.10 -6.76
N GLY A 134 11.23 28.84 -6.81
CA GLY A 134 12.13 28.91 -5.66
C GLY A 134 12.06 27.67 -4.74
N VAL A 135 11.55 26.54 -5.21
CA VAL A 135 11.58 25.27 -4.47
C VAL A 135 13.02 24.79 -4.32
N LYS A 136 13.44 24.45 -3.11
CA LYS A 136 14.80 24.03 -2.76
C LYS A 136 14.80 22.60 -2.23
N PRO A 137 15.96 21.91 -2.24
CA PRO A 137 16.10 20.62 -1.57
C PRO A 137 15.58 20.68 -0.13
N GLY A 138 14.71 19.72 0.22
CA GLY A 138 14.05 19.63 1.53
C GLY A 138 12.73 20.40 1.66
N ASP A 139 12.36 21.24 0.72
CA ASP A 139 11.02 21.83 0.66
C ASP A 139 9.97 20.77 0.29
N VAL A 140 8.72 20.96 0.69
CA VAL A 140 7.66 19.99 0.40
C VAL A 140 6.80 20.46 -0.77
N VAL A 141 6.54 19.56 -1.70
CA VAL A 141 5.54 19.67 -2.77
C VAL A 141 4.41 18.71 -2.47
N ALA A 142 3.26 19.25 -2.08
CA ALA A 142 2.06 18.48 -1.84
C ALA A 142 1.33 18.17 -3.16
N ILE A 143 0.76 16.95 -3.28
CA ILE A 143 0.05 16.52 -4.49
C ILE A 143 -1.32 15.99 -4.06
N TYR A 144 -2.36 16.75 -4.33
CA TYR A 144 -3.75 16.40 -4.03
C TYR A 144 -4.52 16.23 -5.34
N ALA A 145 -4.36 15.08 -5.96
CA ALA A 145 -4.95 14.71 -7.23
C ALA A 145 -5.14 13.18 -7.31
N PRO A 146 -6.04 12.67 -8.14
CA PRO A 146 -6.18 11.22 -8.37
C PRO A 146 -5.01 10.67 -9.20
N MET A 147 -5.09 9.38 -9.57
CA MET A 147 -4.14 8.74 -10.47
C MET A 147 -4.27 9.29 -11.89
N VAL A 148 -3.62 10.41 -12.15
CA VAL A 148 -3.48 11.04 -13.48
C VAL A 148 -1.99 11.23 -13.79
N PRO A 149 -1.58 11.30 -15.06
CA PRO A 149 -0.17 11.42 -15.44
C PRO A 149 0.56 12.57 -14.75
N GLU A 150 -0.09 13.73 -14.65
CA GLU A 150 0.47 14.94 -14.06
C GLU A 150 0.79 14.75 -12.56
N SER A 151 0.09 13.87 -11.85
CA SER A 151 0.40 13.58 -10.44
C SER A 151 1.72 12.81 -10.30
N ILE A 152 2.02 11.89 -11.25
CA ILE A 152 3.32 11.21 -11.31
C ILE A 152 4.42 12.18 -11.73
N VAL A 153 4.17 13.01 -12.74
CA VAL A 153 5.13 14.02 -13.17
C VAL A 153 5.49 14.96 -12.01
N ALA A 154 4.49 15.43 -11.26
CA ALA A 154 4.71 16.31 -10.11
C ALA A 154 5.52 15.62 -9.00
N MET A 155 5.24 14.34 -8.69
CA MET A 155 6.00 13.56 -7.72
C MET A 155 7.46 13.42 -8.14
N LEU A 156 7.71 12.95 -9.34
CA LEU A 156 9.07 12.72 -9.84
C LEU A 156 9.85 14.03 -10.03
N ALA A 157 9.18 15.11 -10.44
CA ALA A 157 9.81 16.42 -10.58
C ALA A 157 10.20 17.03 -9.22
N ALA A 158 9.35 16.89 -8.20
CA ALA A 158 9.71 17.31 -6.84
C ALA A 158 10.96 16.57 -6.35
N ILE A 159 10.99 15.25 -6.51
CA ILE A 159 12.15 14.43 -6.13
C ILE A 159 13.40 14.79 -6.97
N ARG A 160 13.22 15.13 -8.27
CA ARG A 160 14.30 15.54 -9.15
C ARG A 160 15.03 16.78 -8.66
N VAL A 161 14.30 17.79 -8.16
CA VAL A 161 14.91 19.01 -7.61
C VAL A 161 15.41 18.85 -6.16
N GLY A 162 15.31 17.66 -5.59
CA GLY A 162 15.65 17.35 -4.19
C GLY A 162 14.59 17.81 -3.18
N ALA A 163 13.42 18.23 -3.64
CA ALA A 163 12.28 18.49 -2.78
C ALA A 163 11.61 17.18 -2.34
N ILE A 164 10.76 17.25 -1.34
CA ILE A 164 10.04 16.11 -0.77
C ILE A 164 8.65 16.05 -1.38
N ALA A 165 8.33 15.01 -2.11
CA ALA A 165 6.97 14.81 -2.60
C ALA A 165 6.06 14.30 -1.48
N SER A 166 4.92 14.97 -1.29
CA SER A 166 3.91 14.58 -0.30
C SER A 166 2.56 14.33 -0.97
N PRO A 167 2.35 13.12 -1.51
CA PRO A 167 1.08 12.75 -2.09
C PRO A 167 -0.02 12.68 -1.02
N ILE A 168 -1.19 13.22 -1.35
CA ILE A 168 -2.38 13.28 -0.50
C ILE A 168 -3.52 12.56 -1.22
N PHE A 169 -4.18 11.65 -0.52
CA PHE A 169 -5.28 10.88 -1.10
C PHE A 169 -6.38 11.78 -1.66
N SER A 170 -6.72 11.60 -2.93
CA SER A 170 -7.69 12.41 -3.68
C SER A 170 -9.10 12.42 -3.10
N GLY A 171 -9.38 11.45 -2.25
CA GLY A 171 -10.66 11.31 -1.58
C GLY A 171 -10.80 12.00 -0.23
N PHE A 172 -9.76 12.66 0.29
CA PHE A 172 -9.89 13.41 1.53
C PHE A 172 -10.74 14.67 1.34
N ALA A 173 -11.52 15.01 2.36
CA ALA A 173 -12.19 16.30 2.46
C ALA A 173 -11.20 17.40 2.90
N ALA A 174 -11.56 18.65 2.66
CA ALA A 174 -10.74 19.82 2.92
C ALA A 174 -10.07 19.86 4.31
N PRO A 175 -10.73 19.55 5.44
CA PRO A 175 -10.08 19.56 6.75
C PRO A 175 -8.90 18.58 6.87
N ALA A 176 -9.03 17.40 6.28
CA ALA A 176 -7.97 16.40 6.29
C ALA A 176 -6.77 16.80 5.42
N VAL A 177 -7.03 17.44 4.29
CA VAL A 177 -5.98 18.00 3.42
C VAL A 177 -5.31 19.18 4.11
N ALA A 178 -6.08 20.08 4.74
CA ALA A 178 -5.58 21.24 5.47
C ALA A 178 -4.58 20.84 6.57
N GLU A 179 -4.90 19.80 7.35
CA GLU A 179 -3.99 19.32 8.40
C GLU A 179 -2.65 18.83 7.81
N ARG A 180 -2.67 18.16 6.66
CA ARG A 180 -1.46 17.71 5.98
C ARG A 180 -0.65 18.88 5.39
N LEU A 181 -1.31 19.86 4.82
CA LEU A 181 -0.65 21.08 4.36
C LEU A 181 0.00 21.83 5.52
N ARG A 182 -0.72 21.98 6.64
CA ARG A 182 -0.20 22.64 7.84
C ARG A 182 1.00 21.89 8.44
N LEU A 183 0.94 20.56 8.51
CA LEU A 183 2.03 19.74 9.05
C LEU A 183 3.27 19.73 8.16
N SER A 184 3.06 19.67 6.84
CA SER A 184 4.16 19.61 5.86
C SER A 184 4.77 20.96 5.56
N ASP A 185 4.01 22.05 5.74
CA ASP A 185 4.40 23.41 5.34
C ASP A 185 4.77 23.47 3.85
N ALA A 186 3.91 22.88 3.02
CA ALA A 186 4.17 22.70 1.59
C ALA A 186 4.28 24.05 0.87
N LYS A 187 5.35 24.22 0.08
CA LYS A 187 5.55 25.39 -0.78
C LYS A 187 4.67 25.41 -2.02
N VAL A 188 4.44 24.24 -2.58
CA VAL A 188 3.60 24.04 -3.76
C VAL A 188 2.55 23.00 -3.46
N LEU A 189 1.31 23.25 -3.88
CA LEU A 189 0.23 22.31 -3.92
C LEU A 189 -0.14 22.05 -5.38
N VAL A 190 0.07 20.82 -5.85
CA VAL A 190 -0.45 20.38 -7.14
C VAL A 190 -1.82 19.76 -6.93
N THR A 191 -2.83 20.28 -7.61
CA THR A 191 -4.21 19.78 -7.54
C THR A 191 -4.80 19.70 -8.94
N ILE A 192 -6.08 19.36 -9.05
CA ILE A 192 -6.79 19.15 -10.31
C ILE A 192 -8.11 19.91 -10.30
N ASP A 193 -8.56 20.39 -11.44
CA ASP A 193 -9.87 21.02 -11.57
C ASP A 193 -10.99 20.05 -11.14
N GLY A 194 -10.92 18.81 -11.61
CA GLY A 194 -11.80 17.73 -11.22
C GLY A 194 -11.49 16.44 -11.97
N TYR A 195 -12.21 15.37 -11.64
CA TYR A 195 -12.05 14.04 -12.23
C TYR A 195 -13.39 13.28 -12.26
N TYR A 196 -13.41 12.13 -12.94
CA TYR A 196 -14.60 11.28 -13.00
C TYR A 196 -14.55 10.17 -11.94
N ARG A 197 -15.71 9.90 -11.31
CA ARG A 197 -15.90 8.71 -10.48
C ARG A 197 -17.36 8.26 -10.54
N ARG A 198 -17.60 7.03 -11.03
CA ARG A 198 -18.93 6.45 -11.29
C ARG A 198 -19.82 7.38 -12.13
N GLY A 199 -19.26 7.90 -13.23
CA GLY A 199 -19.91 8.83 -14.14
C GLY A 199 -20.13 10.23 -13.59
N ARG A 200 -19.79 10.49 -12.34
CA ARG A 200 -19.94 11.82 -11.72
C ARG A 200 -18.67 12.65 -11.87
N ARG A 201 -18.84 13.93 -12.11
CA ARG A 201 -17.73 14.91 -12.08
C ARG A 201 -17.50 15.34 -10.64
N ILE A 202 -16.31 15.08 -10.14
CA ILE A 202 -15.86 15.52 -8.80
C ILE A 202 -14.98 16.75 -9.00
N ILE A 203 -15.42 17.91 -8.51
CA ILE A 203 -14.68 19.18 -8.62
C ILE A 203 -13.74 19.31 -7.42
N LEU A 204 -12.48 18.91 -7.60
CA LEU A 204 -11.51 18.82 -6.50
C LEU A 204 -10.89 20.17 -6.13
N LYS A 205 -10.76 21.09 -7.08
CA LYS A 205 -10.17 22.43 -6.84
C LYS A 205 -10.88 23.18 -5.71
N ARG A 206 -12.19 23.03 -5.57
CA ARG A 206 -12.94 23.66 -4.46
C ARG A 206 -12.53 23.14 -3.09
N GLU A 207 -12.32 21.82 -2.97
CA GLU A 207 -11.82 21.21 -1.74
C GLU A 207 -10.37 21.64 -1.47
N ALA A 208 -9.54 21.75 -2.52
CA ALA A 208 -8.16 22.22 -2.40
C ALA A 208 -8.09 23.68 -1.90
N ASP A 209 -8.91 24.57 -2.45
CA ASP A 209 -8.98 25.97 -2.01
C ASP A 209 -9.40 26.09 -0.54
N ARG A 210 -10.47 25.38 -0.17
CA ARG A 210 -10.92 25.33 1.21
C ARG A 210 -9.86 24.75 2.16
N ALA A 211 -9.11 23.75 1.69
CA ALA A 211 -8.01 23.17 2.48
C ALA A 211 -6.89 24.20 2.70
N VAL A 212 -6.51 24.96 1.68
CA VAL A 212 -5.51 26.04 1.80
C VAL A 212 -5.98 27.09 2.82
N GLU A 213 -7.23 27.54 2.74
CA GLU A 213 -7.81 28.49 3.69
C GLU A 213 -7.75 27.96 5.13
N LEU A 214 -8.20 26.73 5.35
CA LEU A 214 -8.23 26.08 6.68
C LEU A 214 -6.82 25.78 7.23
N SER A 215 -5.83 25.57 6.37
CA SER A 215 -4.46 25.24 6.79
C SER A 215 -3.69 26.44 7.30
N SER A 216 -4.13 27.67 6.97
CA SER A 216 -3.39 28.91 7.19
C SER A 216 -1.99 28.93 6.56
N THR A 217 -1.78 28.13 5.51
CA THR A 217 -0.57 28.12 4.69
C THR A 217 -0.83 28.85 3.36
N SER A 218 0.22 29.20 2.64
CA SER A 218 0.10 29.96 1.38
C SER A 218 0.93 29.31 0.27
N PRO A 219 0.65 28.06 -0.11
CA PRO A 219 1.39 27.41 -1.18
C PRO A 219 1.07 28.03 -2.54
N ARG A 220 2.03 28.00 -3.47
CA ARG A 220 1.72 28.15 -4.90
C ARG A 220 0.83 26.96 -5.31
N VAL A 221 -0.27 27.22 -6.02
CA VAL A 221 -1.23 26.16 -6.40
C VAL A 221 -1.14 25.92 -7.90
N VAL A 222 -0.75 24.69 -8.28
CA VAL A 222 -0.75 24.24 -9.67
C VAL A 222 -2.01 23.42 -9.94
N VAL A 223 -2.78 23.81 -10.95
CA VAL A 223 -4.07 23.20 -11.26
C VAL A 223 -3.99 22.38 -12.55
N ILE A 224 -4.17 21.08 -12.45
CA ILE A 224 -4.26 20.15 -13.59
C ILE A 224 -5.63 20.32 -14.26
N GLU A 225 -5.65 20.46 -15.58
CA GLU A 225 -6.82 20.74 -16.40
C GLU A 225 -7.41 19.45 -17.01
N ARG A 226 -8.00 18.58 -16.17
CA ARG A 226 -8.54 17.27 -16.59
C ARG A 226 -9.97 17.37 -17.15
N LEU A 227 -10.86 18.04 -16.44
CA LEU A 227 -12.25 18.21 -16.85
C LEU A 227 -12.49 19.50 -17.64
N ARG A 228 -11.52 20.41 -17.65
CA ARG A 228 -11.67 21.79 -18.13
C ARG A 228 -12.90 22.45 -17.51
N ALA A 229 -13.07 22.19 -16.20
CA ALA A 229 -14.20 22.70 -15.44
C ALA A 229 -13.97 24.16 -15.07
N GLU A 230 -15.06 24.93 -15.01
CA GLU A 230 -15.04 26.23 -14.39
C GLU A 230 -14.86 26.07 -12.88
N VAL A 231 -13.77 26.60 -12.36
CA VAL A 231 -13.36 26.50 -10.94
C VAL A 231 -13.00 27.86 -10.39
N PRO A 232 -13.10 28.07 -9.07
CA PRO A 232 -12.56 29.28 -8.43
C PRO A 232 -11.09 29.48 -8.78
N TRP A 233 -10.69 30.73 -9.03
CA TRP A 233 -9.33 31.04 -9.46
C TRP A 233 -8.77 32.26 -8.71
N ASN A 234 -7.52 32.19 -8.31
CA ASN A 234 -6.78 33.28 -7.68
C ASN A 234 -5.50 33.56 -8.49
N ASP A 235 -5.47 34.64 -9.27
CA ASP A 235 -4.37 34.96 -10.17
C ASP A 235 -3.01 35.17 -9.48
N LEU A 236 -3.00 35.48 -8.18
CA LEU A 236 -1.76 35.63 -7.41
C LEU A 236 -1.18 34.30 -6.90
N ARG A 237 -2.02 33.26 -6.83
CA ARG A 237 -1.66 31.98 -6.24
C ARG A 237 -1.67 30.83 -7.24
N ASP A 238 -2.68 30.80 -8.12
CA ASP A 238 -2.97 29.67 -8.98
C ASP A 238 -2.21 29.79 -10.33
N VAL A 239 -1.79 28.65 -10.86
CA VAL A 239 -1.21 28.54 -12.20
C VAL A 239 -1.72 27.23 -12.82
N LYS A 240 -2.06 27.25 -14.11
CA LYS A 240 -2.41 26.04 -14.82
C LYS A 240 -1.19 25.15 -15.02
N TYR A 241 -1.39 23.83 -14.92
CA TYR A 241 -0.31 22.88 -15.18
C TYR A 241 0.26 23.04 -16.60
N SER A 242 -0.61 23.23 -17.60
CA SER A 242 -0.21 23.47 -18.98
C SER A 242 0.70 24.72 -19.13
N GLU A 243 0.43 25.79 -18.39
CA GLU A 243 1.25 27.00 -18.36
C GLU A 243 2.57 26.76 -17.61
N ALA A 244 2.53 25.98 -16.52
CA ALA A 244 3.72 25.67 -15.73
C ALA A 244 4.81 24.94 -16.55
N ILE A 245 4.44 24.11 -17.53
CA ILE A 245 5.39 23.38 -18.37
C ILE A 245 5.64 24.04 -19.74
N SER A 246 4.74 24.93 -20.18
CA SER A 246 4.81 25.53 -21.53
C SER A 246 6.07 26.39 -21.70
N GLY A 247 6.77 26.16 -22.81
CA GLY A 247 7.99 26.93 -23.16
C GLY A 247 9.18 26.72 -22.22
N LYS A 248 9.06 25.90 -21.18
CA LYS A 248 10.16 25.62 -20.26
C LYS A 248 11.22 24.76 -20.93
N ARG A 249 12.48 25.11 -20.74
CA ARG A 249 13.59 24.19 -21.06
C ARG A 249 13.66 23.10 -20.02
N PRO A 250 13.78 21.81 -20.43
CA PRO A 250 13.96 20.73 -19.47
C PRO A 250 15.16 21.00 -18.54
N MET A 251 15.01 20.70 -17.25
CA MET A 251 16.11 20.69 -16.31
C MET A 251 17.04 19.53 -16.65
N ALA A 252 18.26 19.83 -17.11
CA ALA A 252 19.18 18.84 -17.64
C ALA A 252 19.64 17.85 -16.55
N GLU A 253 20.05 18.39 -15.39
CA GLU A 253 20.62 17.56 -14.32
C GLU A 253 19.71 17.56 -13.08
N PRO A 254 19.47 16.40 -12.46
CA PRO A 254 18.78 16.30 -11.18
C PRO A 254 19.67 16.78 -10.03
N ALA A 255 19.05 17.13 -8.90
CA ALA A 255 19.79 17.47 -7.69
C ALA A 255 20.53 16.23 -7.14
N GLU A 256 21.83 16.39 -6.90
CA GLU A 256 22.64 15.37 -6.21
C GLU A 256 22.43 15.49 -4.71
N VAL A 257 21.67 14.56 -4.13
CA VAL A 257 21.35 14.58 -2.70
C VAL A 257 21.96 13.40 -1.97
N ASP A 258 22.04 13.49 -0.65
CA ASP A 258 22.48 12.37 0.19
C ASP A 258 21.50 11.18 0.05
N ALA A 259 22.01 9.97 0.16
CA ALA A 259 21.19 8.74 0.12
C ALA A 259 20.06 8.75 1.16
N GLU A 260 20.30 9.39 2.30
CA GLU A 260 19.35 9.57 3.41
C GLU A 260 18.43 10.78 3.24
N HIS A 261 18.65 11.63 2.21
CA HIS A 261 17.79 12.78 1.97
C HIS A 261 16.34 12.35 1.75
N PRO A 262 15.35 13.01 2.39
CA PRO A 262 13.95 12.69 2.19
C PRO A 262 13.50 12.84 0.74
N ALA A 263 12.86 11.82 0.19
CA ALA A 263 12.20 11.84 -1.12
C ALA A 263 10.69 11.93 -1.01
N LEU A 264 10.11 11.21 -0.03
CA LEU A 264 8.67 11.13 0.18
C LEU A 264 8.30 11.45 1.63
N LEU A 265 7.20 12.19 1.79
CA LEU A 265 6.52 12.41 3.06
C LEU A 265 5.10 11.84 2.95
N LEU A 266 4.86 10.70 3.59
CA LEU A 266 3.62 9.94 3.47
C LEU A 266 2.85 9.99 4.79
N PHE A 267 1.65 10.57 4.76
CA PHE A 267 0.82 10.67 5.95
C PHE A 267 -0.07 9.45 6.13
N THR A 268 -0.01 8.86 7.33
CA THR A 268 -0.90 7.76 7.76
C THR A 268 -1.83 8.20 8.88
N SER A 269 -2.96 7.50 9.04
CA SER A 269 -3.86 7.72 10.17
C SER A 269 -3.16 7.33 11.47
N GLY A 270 -3.12 8.24 12.44
CA GLY A 270 -2.62 7.95 13.78
C GLY A 270 -3.73 7.39 14.68
N THR A 271 -3.40 6.48 15.60
CA THR A 271 -4.33 5.97 16.63
C THR A 271 -4.86 7.08 17.54
N THR A 272 -4.15 8.20 17.63
CA THR A 272 -4.52 9.40 18.43
C THR A 272 -5.33 10.42 17.64
N GLY A 273 -5.74 10.12 16.38
CA GLY A 273 -6.52 11.02 15.53
C GLY A 273 -5.70 12.04 14.73
N ARG A 274 -4.43 12.31 15.09
CA ARG A 274 -3.56 13.20 14.31
C ARG A 274 -2.72 12.38 13.31
N PRO A 275 -2.65 12.77 12.01
CA PRO A 275 -1.84 12.07 11.03
C PRO A 275 -0.36 11.96 11.44
N LYS A 276 0.30 10.86 11.06
CA LYS A 276 1.74 10.66 11.21
C LYS A 276 2.40 10.79 9.85
N GLY A 277 3.38 11.66 9.71
CA GLY A 277 4.15 11.82 8.47
C GLY A 277 5.39 10.92 8.48
N ALA A 278 5.36 9.80 7.75
CA ALA A 278 6.52 8.95 7.55
C ALA A 278 7.47 9.57 6.53
N VAL A 279 8.77 9.63 6.86
CA VAL A 279 9.82 10.23 6.03
C VAL A 279 10.62 9.12 5.37
N ILE A 280 10.52 9.00 4.04
CA ILE A 280 11.22 7.97 3.28
C ILE A 280 12.35 8.60 2.48
N SER A 281 13.56 8.05 2.64
CA SER A 281 14.76 8.53 1.95
C SER A 281 14.80 8.15 0.47
N HIS A 282 15.63 8.82 -0.33
CA HIS A 282 15.85 8.49 -1.74
C HIS A 282 16.27 7.03 -1.93
N ALA A 283 17.27 6.57 -1.19
CA ALA A 283 17.74 5.19 -1.30
C ALA A 283 16.69 4.18 -0.84
N GLY A 284 16.01 4.47 0.28
CA GLY A 284 14.95 3.59 0.79
C GLY A 284 13.76 3.47 -0.15
N ALA A 285 13.28 4.60 -0.68
CA ALA A 285 12.18 4.64 -1.64
C ALA A 285 12.51 3.97 -2.98
N LEU A 286 13.76 3.90 -3.35
CA LEU A 286 14.23 3.26 -4.58
C LEU A 286 14.41 1.74 -4.41
N LEU A 287 15.13 1.33 -3.37
CA LEU A 287 15.62 -0.04 -3.23
C LEU A 287 14.55 -1.01 -2.70
N GLN A 288 13.67 -0.57 -1.82
CA GLN A 288 12.62 -1.45 -1.27
C GLN A 288 11.61 -1.87 -2.33
N PRO A 289 10.96 -0.93 -3.07
CA PRO A 289 10.10 -1.34 -4.18
C PRO A 289 10.85 -2.13 -5.26
N GLY A 290 12.06 -1.70 -5.62
CA GLY A 290 12.89 -2.42 -6.61
C GLY A 290 13.13 -3.87 -6.24
N LYS A 291 13.49 -4.13 -4.99
CA LYS A 291 13.65 -5.48 -4.43
C LYS A 291 12.37 -6.31 -4.56
N GLU A 292 11.24 -5.75 -4.16
CA GLU A 292 9.95 -6.45 -4.13
C GLU A 292 9.42 -6.72 -5.53
N HIS A 293 9.56 -5.76 -6.45
CA HIS A 293 9.20 -5.95 -7.84
C HIS A 293 10.07 -7.01 -8.52
N TYR A 294 11.38 -6.97 -8.29
CA TYR A 294 12.31 -7.89 -8.90
C TYR A 294 12.20 -9.33 -8.35
N PHE A 295 12.25 -9.51 -7.02
CA PHE A 295 12.33 -10.85 -6.42
C PHE A 295 10.98 -11.48 -6.08
N ASN A 296 9.96 -10.69 -5.76
CA ASN A 296 8.70 -11.20 -5.26
C ASN A 296 7.59 -11.16 -6.31
N LEU A 297 7.50 -10.09 -7.10
CA LEU A 297 6.61 -10.04 -8.26
C LEU A 297 7.23 -10.67 -9.51
N ASP A 298 8.53 -10.88 -9.53
CA ASP A 298 9.28 -11.41 -10.69
C ASP A 298 9.11 -10.56 -11.96
N ILE A 299 9.03 -9.24 -11.79
CA ILE A 299 8.99 -8.30 -12.92
C ILE A 299 10.37 -8.32 -13.61
N LYS A 300 10.36 -8.63 -14.90
CA LYS A 300 11.58 -8.72 -15.70
C LYS A 300 12.15 -7.33 -15.96
N SER A 301 13.41 -7.14 -15.58
CA SER A 301 14.10 -5.89 -15.87
C SER A 301 14.40 -5.77 -17.36
N THR A 302 14.29 -4.56 -17.89
CA THR A 302 14.65 -4.25 -19.28
C THR A 302 16.13 -4.53 -19.59
N TRP A 303 17.00 -4.45 -18.57
CA TRP A 303 18.44 -4.69 -18.69
C TRP A 303 18.75 -6.15 -18.98
N GLU A 304 18.05 -7.07 -18.31
CA GLU A 304 18.26 -8.52 -18.45
C GLU A 304 17.34 -9.11 -19.54
N HIS A 305 16.19 -8.52 -19.73
CA HIS A 305 15.14 -8.98 -20.62
C HIS A 305 14.62 -7.83 -21.52
N PRO A 306 15.42 -7.36 -22.51
CA PRO A 306 15.05 -6.20 -23.33
C PRO A 306 13.76 -6.40 -24.14
N ASP A 307 13.36 -7.63 -24.39
CA ASP A 307 12.12 -7.96 -25.10
C ASP A 307 10.91 -8.15 -24.15
N SER A 308 11.12 -8.07 -22.83
CA SER A 308 10.01 -8.20 -21.87
C SER A 308 9.02 -7.06 -22.01
N ALA A 309 7.73 -7.40 -21.99
CA ALA A 309 6.61 -6.46 -22.01
C ALA A 309 5.86 -6.44 -20.66
N ASP A 310 6.56 -6.70 -19.56
CA ASP A 310 5.92 -6.72 -18.24
C ASP A 310 5.25 -5.39 -17.94
N LYS A 311 3.99 -5.49 -17.52
CA LYS A 311 3.14 -4.36 -17.16
C LYS A 311 2.43 -4.62 -15.84
N LEU A 312 2.77 -3.81 -14.85
CA LEU A 312 2.15 -3.87 -13.53
C LEU A 312 0.91 -2.97 -13.48
N TRP A 313 -0.18 -3.47 -12.96
CA TRP A 313 -1.30 -2.65 -12.52
C TRP A 313 -1.61 -2.93 -11.06
N TRP A 314 -1.33 -1.97 -10.20
CA TRP A 314 -1.76 -2.01 -8.80
C TRP A 314 -2.89 -1.03 -8.58
N ILE A 315 -4.03 -1.54 -8.11
CA ILE A 315 -5.19 -0.70 -7.79
C ILE A 315 -4.86 0.15 -6.56
N SER A 316 -4.60 1.44 -6.78
CA SER A 316 -4.25 2.39 -5.72
C SER A 316 -4.52 3.83 -6.15
N ASP A 317 -4.30 4.77 -5.22
CA ASP A 317 -4.25 6.21 -5.44
C ASP A 317 -2.82 6.69 -5.15
N ILE A 318 -2.40 7.82 -5.76
CA ILE A 318 -1.06 8.38 -5.52
C ILE A 318 -0.83 8.72 -4.04
N GLY A 319 -1.89 9.07 -3.31
CA GLY A 319 -1.86 9.39 -1.89
C GLY A 319 -1.78 8.18 -0.95
N TRP A 320 -1.75 6.95 -1.46
CA TRP A 320 -1.46 5.73 -0.72
C TRP A 320 -0.10 5.18 -1.09
N MET A 321 0.59 4.53 -0.15
CA MET A 321 1.93 3.99 -0.36
C MET A 321 2.07 3.19 -1.66
N MET A 322 1.08 2.36 -1.99
CA MET A 322 1.15 1.50 -3.18
C MET A 322 1.08 2.27 -4.51
N GLY A 323 0.63 3.52 -4.52
CA GLY A 323 0.68 4.40 -5.69
C GLY A 323 2.13 4.72 -6.08
N PRO A 324 2.90 5.45 -5.26
CA PRO A 324 4.33 5.68 -5.51
C PRO A 324 5.16 4.39 -5.61
N TRP A 325 4.84 3.37 -4.81
CA TRP A 325 5.55 2.08 -4.79
C TRP A 325 5.52 1.38 -6.17
N GLN A 326 4.35 1.28 -6.82
CA GLN A 326 4.27 0.67 -8.15
C GLN A 326 5.02 1.47 -9.22
N VAL A 327 4.93 2.81 -9.16
CA VAL A 327 5.62 3.70 -10.11
C VAL A 327 7.13 3.52 -10.01
N ILE A 328 7.67 3.67 -8.81
CA ILE A 328 9.11 3.65 -8.57
C ILE A 328 9.69 2.26 -8.85
N GLY A 329 9.05 1.20 -8.36
CA GLY A 329 9.54 -0.15 -8.54
C GLY A 329 9.52 -0.62 -10.00
N ALA A 330 8.43 -0.36 -10.73
CA ALA A 330 8.34 -0.70 -12.14
C ALA A 330 9.35 0.09 -12.98
N GLN A 331 9.44 1.41 -12.78
CA GLN A 331 10.32 2.27 -13.55
C GLN A 331 11.81 2.05 -13.24
N LEU A 332 12.17 1.66 -12.01
CA LEU A 332 13.55 1.26 -11.70
C LEU A 332 14.00 0.07 -12.56
N LEU A 333 13.09 -0.85 -12.84
CA LEU A 333 13.37 -2.03 -13.69
C LEU A 333 13.20 -1.76 -15.19
N GLY A 334 12.85 -0.54 -15.59
CA GLY A 334 12.55 -0.21 -16.99
C GLY A 334 11.26 -0.86 -17.50
N ALA A 335 10.42 -1.38 -16.61
CA ALA A 335 9.12 -1.98 -16.91
C ALA A 335 8.02 -0.93 -17.04
N SER A 336 6.85 -1.33 -17.53
CA SER A 336 5.70 -0.46 -17.68
C SER A 336 4.69 -0.65 -16.55
N HIS A 337 3.80 0.32 -16.35
CA HIS A 337 2.63 0.16 -15.47
C HIS A 337 1.36 0.78 -16.05
N LEU A 338 0.21 0.28 -15.60
CA LEU A 338 -1.10 0.82 -15.94
C LEU A 338 -1.59 1.70 -14.79
N MET A 339 -2.08 2.88 -15.13
CA MET A 339 -2.77 3.80 -14.23
C MET A 339 -4.23 3.91 -14.60
N VAL A 340 -5.12 3.79 -13.64
CA VAL A 340 -6.56 3.82 -13.90
C VAL A 340 -7.24 4.85 -13.00
N GLU A 341 -7.94 5.82 -13.62
CA GLU A 341 -8.85 6.74 -12.96
C GLU A 341 -10.24 6.11 -12.86
N GLY A 342 -10.93 6.33 -11.76
CA GLY A 342 -12.32 5.93 -11.58
C GLY A 342 -12.52 4.58 -10.90
N ALA A 343 -13.74 4.03 -11.02
CA ALA A 343 -14.11 2.78 -10.37
C ALA A 343 -13.82 1.56 -11.25
N LEU A 344 -13.58 0.41 -10.64
CA LEU A 344 -13.20 -0.83 -11.33
C LEU A 344 -14.36 -1.51 -12.05
N ASP A 345 -15.57 -1.22 -11.60
CA ASP A 345 -16.84 -1.84 -12.01
C ASP A 345 -17.76 -0.83 -12.71
N TYR A 346 -17.23 0.29 -13.19
CA TYR A 346 -17.97 1.32 -13.91
C TYR A 346 -17.19 1.76 -15.17
N PRO A 347 -17.83 1.93 -16.35
CA PRO A 347 -19.28 1.87 -16.61
C PRO A 347 -19.88 0.46 -16.64
N GLU A 348 -19.06 -0.59 -16.62
CA GLU A 348 -19.49 -1.99 -16.70
C GLU A 348 -18.81 -2.85 -15.63
N PRO A 349 -19.48 -3.90 -15.11
CA PRO A 349 -18.91 -4.77 -14.08
C PRO A 349 -17.59 -5.42 -14.48
N GLY A 350 -17.39 -5.76 -15.77
CA GLY A 350 -16.20 -6.38 -16.33
C GLY A 350 -15.05 -5.43 -16.63
N ARG A 351 -15.16 -4.13 -16.30
CA ARG A 351 -14.12 -3.13 -16.64
C ARG A 351 -12.71 -3.56 -16.25
N ALA A 352 -12.53 -4.12 -15.08
CA ALA A 352 -11.19 -4.56 -14.64
C ALA A 352 -10.59 -5.61 -15.57
N TRP A 353 -11.37 -6.59 -15.98
CA TRP A 353 -10.94 -7.65 -16.91
C TRP A 353 -10.68 -7.10 -18.32
N SER A 354 -11.57 -6.24 -18.82
CA SER A 354 -11.39 -5.54 -20.09
C SER A 354 -10.09 -4.73 -20.14
N LEU A 355 -9.70 -4.06 -19.04
CA LEU A 355 -8.44 -3.31 -18.95
C LEU A 355 -7.22 -4.25 -18.95
N ILE A 356 -7.28 -5.38 -18.25
CA ILE A 356 -6.22 -6.39 -18.25
C ILE A 356 -6.00 -6.91 -19.67
N GLU A 357 -7.06 -7.33 -20.35
CA GLU A 357 -7.00 -7.84 -21.72
C GLU A 357 -6.47 -6.78 -22.70
N ARG A 358 -7.09 -5.59 -22.70
CA ARG A 358 -6.77 -4.52 -23.65
C ARG A 358 -5.34 -4.02 -23.54
N PHE A 359 -4.84 -3.87 -22.33
CA PHE A 359 -3.51 -3.31 -22.08
C PHE A 359 -2.45 -4.35 -21.80
N LYS A 360 -2.80 -5.65 -21.90
CA LYS A 360 -1.89 -6.77 -21.69
C LYS A 360 -1.16 -6.70 -20.35
N VAL A 361 -1.93 -6.48 -19.29
CA VAL A 361 -1.40 -6.48 -17.91
C VAL A 361 -0.84 -7.85 -17.57
N THR A 362 0.36 -7.87 -17.00
CA THR A 362 1.04 -9.11 -16.62
C THR A 362 1.03 -9.35 -15.11
N HIS A 363 0.96 -8.29 -14.32
CA HIS A 363 0.93 -8.34 -12.86
C HIS A 363 -0.23 -7.48 -12.35
N PHE A 364 -1.13 -8.09 -11.60
CA PHE A 364 -2.34 -7.42 -11.11
C PHE A 364 -2.38 -7.40 -9.60
N GLY A 365 -2.31 -6.20 -9.01
CA GLY A 365 -2.28 -5.99 -7.56
C GLY A 365 -3.52 -5.28 -7.04
N PHE A 366 -4.00 -5.67 -5.86
CA PHE A 366 -5.23 -5.17 -5.25
C PHE A 366 -5.23 -5.30 -3.73
N ALA A 367 -6.21 -4.67 -3.07
CA ALA A 367 -6.57 -4.98 -1.69
C ALA A 367 -7.67 -6.06 -1.64
N ALA A 368 -7.77 -6.82 -0.55
CA ALA A 368 -8.74 -7.90 -0.40
C ALA A 368 -10.19 -7.44 -0.65
N THR A 369 -10.55 -6.23 -0.24
CA THR A 369 -11.87 -5.65 -0.54
C THR A 369 -12.13 -5.49 -2.03
N ALA A 370 -11.13 -5.06 -2.81
CA ALA A 370 -11.28 -4.96 -4.27
C ALA A 370 -11.47 -6.35 -4.90
N ALA A 371 -10.74 -7.37 -4.41
CA ALA A 371 -10.92 -8.76 -4.85
C ALA A 371 -12.33 -9.29 -4.53
N ARG A 372 -12.84 -9.05 -3.30
CA ARG A 372 -14.21 -9.42 -2.92
C ARG A 372 -15.26 -8.73 -3.79
N MET A 373 -15.06 -7.44 -4.08
CA MET A 373 -15.95 -6.70 -4.97
C MET A 373 -15.94 -7.29 -6.39
N LEU A 374 -14.76 -7.55 -6.99
CA LEU A 374 -14.64 -8.16 -8.31
C LEU A 374 -15.27 -9.56 -8.33
N LYS A 375 -15.06 -10.37 -7.29
CA LYS A 375 -15.72 -11.67 -7.15
C LYS A 375 -17.26 -11.55 -7.18
N LYS A 376 -17.79 -10.55 -6.48
CA LYS A 376 -19.25 -10.32 -6.41
C LYS A 376 -19.85 -9.86 -7.75
N VAL A 377 -19.17 -8.93 -8.45
CA VAL A 377 -19.80 -8.24 -9.61
C VAL A 377 -19.31 -8.72 -10.96
N ALA A 378 -18.17 -9.39 -11.05
CA ALA A 378 -17.51 -9.71 -12.31
C ALA A 378 -17.01 -11.17 -12.42
N ALA A 379 -17.28 -12.04 -11.44
CA ALA A 379 -16.86 -13.44 -11.51
C ALA A 379 -17.48 -14.20 -12.69
N SER A 380 -18.76 -13.96 -12.96
CA SER A 380 -19.48 -14.61 -14.09
C SER A 380 -19.03 -14.14 -15.49
N LEU A 381 -18.21 -13.09 -15.55
CA LEU A 381 -17.73 -12.51 -16.80
C LEU A 381 -16.29 -12.96 -17.15
N LEU A 382 -15.66 -13.78 -16.33
CA LEU A 382 -14.24 -14.18 -16.54
C LEU A 382 -14.00 -14.80 -17.92
N ASP A 383 -14.92 -15.65 -18.38
CA ASP A 383 -14.80 -16.35 -19.68
C ASP A 383 -14.97 -15.43 -20.91
N GLU A 384 -15.40 -14.17 -20.69
CA GLU A 384 -15.58 -13.19 -21.76
C GLU A 384 -14.28 -12.45 -22.12
N TYR A 385 -13.21 -12.58 -21.28
CA TYR A 385 -11.97 -11.83 -21.40
C TYR A 385 -10.74 -12.73 -21.49
N ASP A 386 -9.77 -12.34 -22.31
CA ASP A 386 -8.47 -12.99 -22.38
C ASP A 386 -7.53 -12.47 -21.26
N LEU A 387 -7.41 -13.22 -20.19
CA LEU A 387 -6.51 -12.94 -19.08
C LEU A 387 -5.17 -13.70 -19.17
N SER A 388 -4.84 -14.28 -20.32
CA SER A 388 -3.67 -15.15 -20.52
C SER A 388 -2.32 -14.44 -20.32
N THR A 389 -2.30 -13.11 -20.44
CA THR A 389 -1.09 -12.31 -20.20
C THR A 389 -0.71 -12.21 -18.73
N LEU A 390 -1.64 -12.47 -17.79
CA LEU A 390 -1.35 -12.43 -16.35
C LEU A 390 -0.31 -13.49 -15.99
N ARG A 391 0.67 -13.09 -15.19
CA ARG A 391 1.74 -13.93 -14.65
C ARG A 391 1.68 -14.08 -13.14
N ALA A 392 1.26 -13.02 -12.42
CA ALA A 392 1.13 -13.04 -10.98
C ALA A 392 0.06 -12.06 -10.49
N PHE A 393 -0.46 -12.35 -9.29
CA PHE A 393 -1.30 -11.44 -8.53
C PHE A 393 -0.57 -10.92 -7.31
N GLY A 394 -0.95 -9.72 -6.83
CA GLY A 394 -0.50 -9.17 -5.57
C GLY A 394 -1.68 -8.75 -4.68
N ASN A 395 -1.55 -8.96 -3.37
CA ASN A 395 -2.54 -8.47 -2.40
C ASN A 395 -1.85 -7.84 -1.19
N THR A 396 -2.37 -6.70 -0.74
CA THR A 396 -1.96 -6.05 0.51
C THR A 396 -3.04 -5.13 1.07
N GLY A 397 -2.77 -4.50 2.21
CA GLY A 397 -3.62 -3.50 2.85
C GLY A 397 -4.49 -4.05 3.98
N GLU A 398 -4.98 -5.27 3.83
CA GLU A 398 -5.74 -6.01 4.85
C GLU A 398 -5.56 -7.53 4.66
N PRO A 399 -5.76 -8.34 5.71
CA PRO A 399 -5.78 -9.80 5.54
C PRO A 399 -6.83 -10.23 4.54
N ILE A 400 -6.45 -11.10 3.61
CA ILE A 400 -7.38 -11.68 2.65
C ILE A 400 -7.94 -12.98 3.20
N ASP A 401 -9.26 -13.16 3.11
CA ASP A 401 -9.92 -14.38 3.52
C ASP A 401 -9.61 -15.56 2.56
N PRO A 402 -9.60 -16.81 3.07
CA PRO A 402 -9.24 -17.98 2.27
C PRO A 402 -10.13 -18.19 1.04
N ASP A 403 -11.42 -17.88 1.13
CA ASP A 403 -12.38 -18.07 0.03
C ASP A 403 -12.12 -17.10 -1.14
N THR A 404 -11.83 -15.85 -0.84
CA THR A 404 -11.45 -14.86 -1.85
C THR A 404 -10.08 -15.18 -2.44
N TRP A 405 -9.12 -15.59 -1.61
CA TRP A 405 -7.78 -16.01 -2.04
C TRP A 405 -7.87 -17.19 -3.01
N MET A 406 -8.66 -18.22 -2.66
CA MET A 406 -8.88 -19.42 -3.47
C MET A 406 -9.53 -19.09 -4.81
N TRP A 407 -10.48 -18.16 -4.83
CA TRP A 407 -11.14 -17.72 -6.05
C TRP A 407 -10.13 -17.05 -7.01
N ILE A 408 -9.27 -16.15 -6.49
CA ILE A 408 -8.22 -15.53 -7.33
C ILE A 408 -7.29 -16.59 -7.93
N VAL A 409 -6.80 -17.54 -7.12
CA VAL A 409 -5.80 -18.51 -7.60
C VAL A 409 -6.41 -19.52 -8.54
N LYS A 410 -7.61 -20.02 -8.23
CA LYS A 410 -8.24 -21.11 -9.01
C LYS A 410 -8.98 -20.61 -10.24
N GLU A 411 -9.86 -19.64 -10.04
CA GLU A 411 -10.74 -19.19 -11.12
C GLU A 411 -10.03 -18.16 -12.01
N VAL A 412 -9.54 -17.05 -11.42
CA VAL A 412 -8.87 -15.99 -12.20
C VAL A 412 -7.47 -16.43 -12.65
N GLY A 413 -6.75 -17.13 -11.79
CA GLY A 413 -5.37 -17.58 -12.01
C GLY A 413 -5.25 -18.94 -12.69
N GLU A 414 -6.35 -19.71 -12.83
CA GLU A 414 -6.36 -21.06 -13.41
C GLU A 414 -5.35 -22.02 -12.76
N GLU A 415 -5.06 -21.84 -11.47
CA GLU A 415 -4.00 -22.54 -10.72
C GLU A 415 -2.58 -22.42 -11.33
N LYS A 416 -2.40 -21.58 -12.36
CA LYS A 416 -1.12 -21.38 -13.07
C LYS A 416 -0.33 -20.19 -12.53
N ARG A 417 -0.99 -19.25 -11.85
CA ARG A 417 -0.45 -17.95 -11.46
C ARG A 417 -0.37 -17.81 -9.96
N PRO A 418 0.81 -17.45 -9.40
CA PRO A 418 0.94 -17.26 -7.96
C PRO A 418 0.22 -16.02 -7.47
N MET A 419 -0.24 -16.08 -6.22
CA MET A 419 -0.73 -14.93 -5.48
C MET A 419 0.30 -14.48 -4.45
N ILE A 420 0.94 -13.36 -4.70
CA ILE A 420 1.92 -12.75 -3.80
C ILE A 420 1.17 -11.91 -2.77
N ASN A 421 0.82 -12.55 -1.66
CA ASN A 421 0.20 -11.89 -0.53
C ASN A 421 1.29 -11.24 0.32
N LEU A 422 1.24 -9.92 0.50
CA LEU A 422 2.34 -9.16 1.10
C LEU A 422 1.84 -8.24 2.22
N SER A 423 2.65 -8.10 3.26
CA SER A 423 2.33 -7.25 4.41
C SER A 423 3.52 -6.42 4.86
N GLY A 424 3.23 -5.15 5.08
CA GLY A 424 4.15 -4.15 5.55
C GLY A 424 3.43 -2.88 5.92
N GLY A 425 3.97 -1.72 5.54
CA GLY A 425 3.32 -0.45 5.88
C GLY A 425 4.01 0.75 5.26
N THR A 426 3.33 1.87 5.35
CA THR A 426 3.82 3.16 4.85
C THR A 426 5.15 3.54 5.48
N GLU A 427 5.33 3.23 6.76
CA GLU A 427 6.54 3.55 7.52
C GLU A 427 7.78 2.77 7.10
N ILE A 428 7.62 1.74 6.27
CA ILE A 428 8.73 0.99 5.67
C ILE A 428 8.70 1.04 4.15
N PHE A 429 7.76 1.78 3.58
CA PHE A 429 7.56 1.93 2.14
C PHE A 429 7.66 0.60 1.37
N GLY A 430 7.09 -0.45 1.93
CA GLY A 430 7.13 -1.81 1.40
C GLY A 430 6.69 -2.84 2.42
N CYS A 431 7.28 -4.04 2.35
CA CYS A 431 6.79 -5.21 3.05
C CYS A 431 7.86 -5.86 3.92
N PHE A 432 7.42 -6.33 5.10
CA PHE A 432 8.21 -7.17 5.99
C PHE A 432 8.16 -8.64 5.60
N VAL A 433 6.97 -9.09 5.22
CA VAL A 433 6.69 -10.51 4.92
C VAL A 433 5.96 -10.63 3.59
N LEU A 434 6.43 -11.53 2.76
CA LEU A 434 5.86 -11.81 1.43
C LEU A 434 6.50 -13.06 0.83
N PRO A 435 5.77 -13.86 0.00
CA PRO A 435 6.32 -14.98 -0.72
C PRO A 435 7.13 -14.52 -1.94
N SER A 436 7.82 -15.47 -2.54
CA SER A 436 8.38 -15.38 -3.88
C SER A 436 7.67 -16.41 -4.78
N PRO A 437 7.63 -16.23 -6.11
CA PRO A 437 7.02 -17.19 -7.04
C PRO A 437 7.74 -18.54 -7.11
N VAL A 438 8.82 -18.73 -6.36
CA VAL A 438 9.57 -20.01 -6.32
C VAL A 438 9.22 -20.89 -5.12
N VAL A 439 8.23 -20.50 -4.32
CA VAL A 439 7.80 -21.26 -3.13
C VAL A 439 6.34 -21.71 -3.25
N PRO A 440 5.99 -22.89 -2.69
CA PRO A 440 4.59 -23.31 -2.61
C PRO A 440 3.76 -22.33 -1.78
N LEU A 441 2.48 -22.15 -2.12
CA LEU A 441 1.58 -21.23 -1.46
C LEU A 441 0.40 -21.97 -0.81
N LYS A 442 0.04 -21.54 0.38
CA LYS A 442 -1.18 -21.92 1.10
C LYS A 442 -2.15 -20.74 1.12
N PRO A 443 -3.48 -20.97 1.24
CA PRO A 443 -4.45 -19.88 1.29
C PRO A 443 -4.13 -18.84 2.35
N SER A 444 -4.20 -17.59 1.97
CA SER A 444 -4.03 -16.40 2.83
C SER A 444 -2.67 -16.26 3.53
N THR A 445 -1.68 -17.09 3.21
CA THR A 445 -0.34 -17.01 3.81
C THR A 445 0.55 -15.99 3.12
N LEU A 446 1.59 -15.55 3.89
CA LEU A 446 2.63 -14.64 3.41
C LEU A 446 4.01 -15.34 3.29
N TRP A 447 4.07 -16.64 3.42
CA TRP A 447 5.25 -17.49 3.42
C TRP A 447 6.25 -17.18 4.54
N GLY A 448 6.93 -16.02 4.52
CA GLY A 448 7.95 -15.66 5.50
C GLY A 448 8.58 -14.27 5.29
N PRO A 449 9.72 -14.01 5.95
CA PRO A 449 10.43 -12.75 5.81
C PRO A 449 10.80 -12.43 4.35
N GLY A 450 10.64 -11.17 3.97
CA GLY A 450 11.22 -10.65 2.74
C GLY A 450 12.75 -10.64 2.80
N LEU A 451 13.39 -10.67 1.64
CA LEU A 451 14.85 -10.59 1.57
C LEU A 451 15.35 -9.31 2.24
N GLY A 452 16.35 -9.45 3.11
CA GLY A 452 16.92 -8.34 3.87
C GLY A 452 16.07 -7.80 5.03
N MET A 453 14.92 -8.44 5.34
CA MET A 453 14.00 -8.02 6.39
C MET A 453 14.08 -9.01 7.57
N ASP A 454 14.88 -8.69 8.59
CA ASP A 454 15.00 -9.54 9.79
C ASP A 454 13.80 -9.31 10.73
N VAL A 455 12.75 -10.08 10.52
CA VAL A 455 11.49 -9.99 11.27
C VAL A 455 11.18 -11.26 12.04
N ASP A 456 10.39 -11.13 13.10
CA ASP A 456 9.93 -12.28 13.89
C ASP A 456 8.55 -12.03 14.50
N VAL A 457 7.95 -13.07 15.06
CA VAL A 457 6.72 -13.02 15.84
C VAL A 457 7.05 -13.29 17.30
N VAL A 458 6.72 -12.34 18.18
CA VAL A 458 7.13 -12.38 19.59
C VAL A 458 5.96 -12.19 20.56
N ASP A 459 6.14 -12.64 21.81
CA ASP A 459 5.22 -12.36 22.91
C ASP A 459 5.41 -10.94 23.50
N ASP A 460 4.64 -10.60 24.56
CA ASP A 460 4.76 -9.30 25.25
C ASP A 460 6.15 -9.04 25.85
N SER A 461 6.93 -10.08 26.10
CA SER A 461 8.29 -9.98 26.63
C SER A 461 9.37 -9.92 25.55
N GLY A 462 8.97 -9.94 24.26
CA GLY A 462 9.89 -9.94 23.13
C GLY A 462 10.49 -11.30 22.79
N ARG A 463 9.99 -12.39 23.38
CA ARG A 463 10.47 -13.75 23.11
C ARG A 463 9.76 -14.32 21.87
N PRO A 464 10.48 -14.98 20.95
CA PRO A 464 9.89 -15.63 19.78
C PRO A 464 8.79 -16.65 20.16
N VAL A 465 7.67 -16.61 19.44
CA VAL A 465 6.57 -17.58 19.58
C VAL A 465 6.27 -18.25 18.25
N ARG A 466 5.79 -19.51 18.32
CA ARG A 466 5.41 -20.33 17.17
C ARG A 466 4.11 -21.07 17.46
N GLY A 467 3.28 -21.27 16.44
CA GLY A 467 2.00 -21.96 16.56
C GLY A 467 0.95 -21.21 17.37
N GLN A 468 1.22 -19.98 17.76
CA GLN A 468 0.31 -19.11 18.49
C GLN A 468 0.48 -17.65 18.06
N PRO A 469 -0.56 -16.81 18.17
CA PRO A 469 -0.47 -15.39 17.85
C PRO A 469 0.54 -14.63 18.69
N GLY A 470 1.27 -13.73 18.04
CA GLY A 470 2.22 -12.81 18.66
C GLY A 470 2.34 -11.52 17.85
N TYR A 471 3.24 -10.65 18.24
CA TYR A 471 3.46 -9.37 17.58
C TYR A 471 4.53 -9.46 16.50
N LEU A 472 4.24 -8.90 15.33
CA LEU A 472 5.22 -8.71 14.28
C LEU A 472 6.22 -7.63 14.69
N VAL A 473 7.50 -7.99 14.70
CA VAL A 473 8.61 -7.10 15.02
C VAL A 473 9.71 -7.21 13.97
N ALA A 474 10.47 -6.12 13.76
CA ALA A 474 11.73 -6.17 13.02
C ALA A 474 12.90 -6.03 13.99
N ARG A 475 13.81 -7.02 13.96
CA ARG A 475 14.97 -7.08 14.85
C ARG A 475 16.14 -6.26 14.35
N LYS A 476 16.18 -5.98 13.05
CA LYS A 476 17.20 -5.15 12.41
C LYS A 476 16.56 -4.09 11.54
N PRO A 477 17.19 -2.92 11.38
CA PRO A 477 16.69 -1.88 10.50
C PRO A 477 16.84 -2.26 9.02
N ALA A 478 16.05 -1.61 8.17
CA ALA A 478 16.14 -1.69 6.71
C ALA A 478 16.21 -0.28 6.10
N PRO A 479 16.78 -0.11 4.89
CA PRO A 479 16.96 1.21 4.27
C PRO A 479 15.67 2.00 4.06
N SER A 480 14.55 1.32 3.90
CA SER A 480 13.25 1.92 3.66
C SER A 480 12.47 2.28 4.91
N MET A 481 12.90 1.81 6.09
CA MET A 481 12.26 2.24 7.35
C MET A 481 12.32 3.74 7.47
N THR A 482 11.20 4.34 7.87
CA THR A 482 11.09 5.81 8.00
C THR A 482 12.26 6.40 8.80
N ARG A 483 12.79 7.52 8.31
CA ARG A 483 13.83 8.30 9.00
C ARG A 483 13.29 9.05 10.23
N GLY A 484 12.14 8.71 10.71
CA GLY A 484 11.40 9.31 11.79
C GLY A 484 10.00 9.72 11.36
N LEU A 485 9.23 10.25 12.28
CA LEU A 485 7.99 10.95 11.97
C LEU A 485 8.29 12.44 11.78
N TRP A 486 7.73 13.04 10.76
CA TRP A 486 8.01 14.41 10.34
C TRP A 486 7.83 15.41 11.47
N ARG A 487 8.95 16.01 11.91
CA ARG A 487 9.02 16.97 13.04
C ARG A 487 8.51 16.42 14.38
N GLU A 488 8.40 15.06 14.55
CA GLU A 488 7.89 14.41 15.75
C GLU A 488 8.80 13.24 16.22
N PRO A 489 10.08 13.48 16.55
CA PRO A 489 11.04 12.41 16.90
C PRO A 489 10.65 11.63 18.15
N GLU A 490 10.05 12.28 19.15
CA GLU A 490 9.60 11.62 20.38
C GLU A 490 8.42 10.68 20.10
N ARG A 491 7.48 11.11 19.24
CA ARG A 491 6.36 10.27 18.82
C ARG A 491 6.83 9.06 18.01
N TYR A 492 7.87 9.20 17.20
CA TYR A 492 8.51 8.11 16.47
C TYR A 492 9.04 7.03 17.42
N ILE A 493 9.85 7.41 18.39
CA ILE A 493 10.40 6.49 19.39
C ILE A 493 9.28 5.84 20.19
N LYS A 494 8.33 6.63 20.69
CA LYS A 494 7.20 6.13 21.47
C LYS A 494 6.35 5.12 20.70
N THR A 495 6.13 5.35 19.39
CA THR A 495 5.22 4.51 18.60
C THR A 495 5.85 3.18 18.22
N TYR A 496 7.14 3.17 17.83
CA TYR A 496 7.74 2.00 17.17
C TYR A 496 8.87 1.33 17.97
N TRP A 497 9.52 2.02 18.92
CA TRP A 497 10.74 1.54 19.56
C TRP A 497 10.67 1.42 21.08
N SER A 498 9.57 1.89 21.70
CA SER A 498 9.46 1.90 23.17
C SER A 498 8.88 0.62 23.76
N ARG A 499 8.11 -0.16 23.00
CA ARG A 499 7.41 -1.34 23.53
C ARG A 499 8.37 -2.49 23.82
N ILE A 500 9.33 -2.74 22.92
CA ILE A 500 10.38 -3.72 23.08
C ILE A 500 11.70 -2.99 22.75
N PRO A 501 12.59 -2.74 23.72
CA PRO A 501 13.81 -1.97 23.49
C PRO A 501 14.68 -2.52 22.36
N GLY A 502 15.12 -1.65 21.46
CA GLY A 502 15.99 -2.00 20.33
C GLY A 502 15.32 -2.78 19.19
N VAL A 503 14.01 -2.95 19.23
CA VAL A 503 13.22 -3.71 18.25
C VAL A 503 12.08 -2.88 17.72
N TRP A 504 11.95 -2.82 16.41
CA TRP A 504 10.82 -2.16 15.75
C TRP A 504 9.52 -2.95 15.98
N PHE A 505 8.57 -2.31 16.65
CA PHE A 505 7.22 -2.83 16.86
C PHE A 505 6.30 -2.29 15.78
N HIS A 506 5.87 -3.15 14.83
CA HIS A 506 5.06 -2.70 13.70
C HIS A 506 3.58 -2.46 14.06
N GLY A 507 3.10 -3.18 15.06
CA GLY A 507 1.72 -3.07 15.50
C GLY A 507 0.75 -4.02 14.79
N ASP A 508 1.27 -5.08 14.14
CA ASP A 508 0.48 -6.18 13.60
C ASP A 508 0.54 -7.39 14.51
N LEU A 509 -0.56 -8.14 14.56
CA LEU A 509 -0.64 -9.47 15.12
C LEU A 509 -0.37 -10.47 14.00
N ALA A 510 0.54 -11.42 14.25
CA ALA A 510 0.93 -12.44 13.30
C ALA A 510 1.04 -13.82 13.95
N LEU A 511 1.03 -14.86 13.13
CA LEU A 511 1.22 -16.24 13.54
C LEU A 511 2.17 -16.93 12.55
N ILE A 512 3.06 -17.78 13.07
CA ILE A 512 3.87 -18.70 12.27
C ILE A 512 3.40 -20.11 12.57
N ASP A 513 2.92 -20.83 11.54
CA ASP A 513 2.41 -22.20 11.70
C ASP A 513 3.55 -23.23 11.85
N SER A 514 3.20 -24.49 12.05
CA SER A 514 4.14 -25.60 12.20
C SER A 514 5.04 -25.83 10.98
N ASP A 515 4.59 -25.42 9.80
CA ASP A 515 5.34 -25.53 8.55
C ASP A 515 6.21 -24.30 8.27
N GLY A 516 6.11 -23.28 9.14
CA GLY A 516 6.87 -22.03 9.04
C GLY A 516 6.19 -20.95 8.20
N TYR A 517 4.91 -21.14 7.80
CA TYR A 517 4.17 -20.11 7.05
C TYR A 517 3.60 -19.04 7.95
N TRP A 518 3.66 -17.82 7.49
CA TRP A 518 3.21 -16.63 8.21
C TRP A 518 1.79 -16.22 7.84
N TYR A 519 1.05 -15.78 8.85
CA TYR A 519 -0.29 -15.22 8.72
C TYR A 519 -0.32 -13.88 9.43
N ILE A 520 -0.94 -12.87 8.82
CA ILE A 520 -1.29 -11.62 9.49
C ILE A 520 -2.74 -11.73 9.95
N LEU A 521 -2.96 -11.55 11.25
CA LEU A 521 -4.25 -11.75 11.91
C LEU A 521 -5.00 -10.43 12.14
N GLY A 522 -4.36 -9.29 11.85
CA GLY A 522 -4.90 -7.95 12.02
C GLY A 522 -3.97 -7.04 12.80
N ARG A 523 -4.49 -5.90 13.26
CA ARG A 523 -3.73 -4.94 14.06
C ARG A 523 -3.64 -5.38 15.51
N ALA A 524 -2.52 -5.11 16.17
CA ALA A 524 -2.30 -5.44 17.57
C ALA A 524 -3.22 -4.66 18.54
N ASP A 525 -3.66 -3.47 18.14
CA ASP A 525 -4.63 -2.64 18.86
C ASP A 525 -6.09 -3.08 18.64
N ASP A 526 -6.37 -3.86 17.58
CA ASP A 526 -7.67 -4.47 17.30
C ASP A 526 -7.82 -5.89 17.92
N VAL A 527 -6.77 -6.45 18.52
CA VAL A 527 -6.79 -7.79 19.13
C VAL A 527 -7.87 -7.87 20.23
N ILE A 528 -8.68 -8.92 20.13
CA ILE A 528 -9.74 -9.19 21.10
C ILE A 528 -9.19 -10.09 22.21
N LYS A 529 -9.35 -9.69 23.47
CA LYS A 529 -8.82 -10.38 24.65
C LYS A 529 -9.95 -10.97 25.49
N VAL A 530 -10.35 -12.20 25.18
CA VAL A 530 -11.42 -12.89 25.88
C VAL A 530 -10.84 -13.85 26.92
N ALA A 531 -11.14 -13.62 28.21
CA ALA A 531 -10.72 -14.50 29.32
C ALA A 531 -9.22 -14.87 29.27
N GLY A 532 -8.36 -13.88 28.99
CA GLY A 532 -6.91 -14.05 28.91
C GLY A 532 -6.39 -14.64 27.60
N LYS A 533 -7.27 -15.08 26.71
CA LYS A 533 -6.91 -15.55 25.36
C LYS A 533 -6.98 -14.41 24.36
N ARG A 534 -6.10 -14.45 23.35
CA ARG A 534 -6.03 -13.42 22.29
C ARG A 534 -6.46 -14.03 20.97
N ILE A 535 -7.22 -13.28 20.19
CA ILE A 535 -7.62 -13.63 18.83
C ILE A 535 -7.62 -12.39 17.96
N GLY A 536 -7.20 -12.51 16.70
CA GLY A 536 -7.32 -11.47 15.70
C GLY A 536 -8.75 -11.37 15.17
N PRO A 537 -9.29 -10.16 14.93
CA PRO A 537 -10.60 -10.01 14.30
C PRO A 537 -10.74 -10.81 13.01
N ALA A 538 -9.69 -10.82 12.18
CA ALA A 538 -9.70 -11.50 10.89
C ALA A 538 -9.93 -13.02 11.00
N GLU A 539 -9.51 -13.67 12.09
CA GLU A 539 -9.76 -15.09 12.31
C GLU A 539 -11.24 -15.36 12.53
N ILE A 540 -11.90 -14.53 13.34
CA ILE A 540 -13.33 -14.65 13.60
C ILE A 540 -14.12 -14.30 12.34
N GLU A 541 -13.76 -13.21 11.67
CA GLU A 541 -14.40 -12.75 10.44
C GLU A 541 -14.31 -13.79 9.32
N ALA A 542 -13.20 -14.52 9.20
CA ALA A 542 -13.06 -15.59 8.22
C ALA A 542 -14.11 -16.70 8.46
N VAL A 543 -14.37 -17.06 9.71
CA VAL A 543 -15.41 -18.03 10.05
C VAL A 543 -16.81 -17.46 9.82
N VAL A 544 -17.09 -16.23 10.24
CA VAL A 544 -18.38 -15.57 10.02
C VAL A 544 -18.67 -15.45 8.52
N ASN A 545 -17.70 -15.01 7.73
CA ASN A 545 -17.83 -14.83 6.27
C ASN A 545 -17.97 -16.17 5.52
N SER A 546 -17.55 -17.30 6.12
CA SER A 546 -17.77 -18.64 5.54
C SER A 546 -19.23 -19.08 5.60
N HIS A 547 -20.09 -18.37 6.36
CA HIS A 547 -21.50 -18.67 6.41
C HIS A 547 -22.20 -18.27 5.10
N PRO A 548 -23.05 -19.15 4.48
CA PRO A 548 -23.67 -18.88 3.18
C PRO A 548 -24.43 -17.55 3.07
N ALA A 549 -25.04 -17.12 4.17
CA ALA A 549 -25.82 -15.89 4.23
C ALA A 549 -24.98 -14.60 4.37
N VAL A 550 -23.70 -14.69 4.73
CA VAL A 550 -22.88 -13.52 5.03
C VAL A 550 -22.10 -13.07 3.80
N ALA A 551 -22.17 -11.79 3.48
CA ALA A 551 -21.39 -11.15 2.43
C ALA A 551 -20.02 -10.69 2.97
N GLU A 552 -20.03 -10.02 4.12
CA GLU A 552 -18.83 -9.55 4.83
C GLU A 552 -19.14 -9.29 6.31
N SER A 553 -18.11 -9.23 7.12
CA SER A 553 -18.26 -8.92 8.55
C SER A 553 -17.09 -8.12 9.11
N ALA A 554 -17.34 -7.50 10.27
CA ALA A 554 -16.34 -6.86 11.12
C ALA A 554 -16.56 -7.30 12.55
N CYS A 555 -15.55 -7.88 13.17
CA CYS A 555 -15.59 -8.31 14.57
C CYS A 555 -14.71 -7.41 15.44
N ILE A 556 -15.20 -7.07 16.64
CA ILE A 556 -14.52 -6.22 17.61
C ILE A 556 -14.59 -6.81 19.01
N GLY A 557 -13.63 -6.44 19.86
CA GLY A 557 -13.72 -6.67 21.30
C GLY A 557 -14.49 -5.56 22.01
N VAL A 558 -15.53 -5.91 22.74
CA VAL A 558 -16.29 -5.00 23.58
C VAL A 558 -15.96 -5.27 25.05
N PRO A 559 -15.68 -4.25 25.87
CA PRO A 559 -15.38 -4.45 27.29
C PRO A 559 -16.47 -5.24 28.03
N HIS A 560 -16.04 -6.18 28.89
CA HIS A 560 -16.92 -7.02 29.70
C HIS A 560 -16.34 -7.19 31.11
N GLU A 561 -17.16 -7.02 32.14
CA GLU A 561 -16.74 -6.97 33.55
C GLU A 561 -15.95 -8.20 34.01
N VAL A 562 -16.31 -9.39 33.52
CA VAL A 562 -15.71 -10.67 33.98
C VAL A 562 -14.68 -11.21 32.97
N LYS A 563 -14.95 -11.10 31.66
CA LYS A 563 -14.12 -11.73 30.61
C LYS A 563 -13.02 -10.81 30.07
N GLY A 564 -12.97 -9.54 30.52
CA GLY A 564 -12.14 -8.50 29.95
C GLY A 564 -12.77 -7.90 28.69
N GLU A 565 -12.85 -8.67 27.63
CA GLU A 565 -13.63 -8.35 26.42
C GLU A 565 -14.51 -9.55 26.02
N VAL A 566 -15.56 -9.27 25.25
CA VAL A 566 -16.37 -10.23 24.51
C VAL A 566 -16.37 -9.89 23.04
N VAL A 567 -16.61 -10.89 22.21
CA VAL A 567 -16.67 -10.70 20.75
C VAL A 567 -18.03 -10.15 20.35
N ALA A 568 -18.05 -9.08 19.57
CA ALA A 568 -19.22 -8.58 18.86
C ALA A 568 -18.93 -8.54 17.37
N CYS A 569 -19.78 -9.16 16.56
CA CYS A 569 -19.65 -9.22 15.10
C CYS A 569 -20.77 -8.42 14.43
N PHE A 570 -20.40 -7.55 13.49
CA PHE A 570 -21.29 -6.83 12.61
C PHE A 570 -21.22 -7.47 11.23
N ALA A 571 -22.33 -7.95 10.71
CA ALA A 571 -22.37 -8.70 9.46
C ALA A 571 -23.32 -8.06 8.44
N VAL A 572 -22.89 -8.02 7.19
CA VAL A 572 -23.72 -7.67 6.03
C VAL A 572 -24.18 -8.96 5.39
N LEU A 573 -25.50 -9.09 5.18
CA LEU A 573 -26.09 -10.26 4.55
C LEU A 573 -26.03 -10.17 3.01
N LYS A 574 -25.95 -11.33 2.38
CA LYS A 574 -26.14 -11.46 0.94
C LYS A 574 -27.60 -11.20 0.57
N GLU A 575 -27.83 -10.81 -0.67
CA GLU A 575 -29.18 -10.65 -1.21
C GLU A 575 -29.99 -11.95 -1.08
N GLY A 576 -31.25 -11.82 -0.66
CA GLY A 576 -32.15 -12.96 -0.41
C GLY A 576 -32.13 -13.52 1.01
N TYR A 577 -31.30 -13.01 1.89
CA TYR A 577 -31.29 -13.37 3.31
C TYR A 577 -31.81 -12.21 4.17
N GLU A 578 -32.62 -12.55 5.17
CA GLU A 578 -33.22 -11.59 6.10
C GLU A 578 -32.62 -11.78 7.52
N PRO A 579 -32.42 -10.67 8.27
CA PRO A 579 -31.99 -10.73 9.66
C PRO A 579 -32.94 -11.56 10.52
N SER A 580 -32.39 -12.49 11.32
CA SER A 580 -33.18 -13.28 12.27
C SER A 580 -32.31 -13.78 13.43
N GLU A 581 -32.92 -13.97 14.61
CA GLU A 581 -32.26 -14.55 15.79
C GLU A 581 -31.69 -15.95 15.49
N ARG A 582 -32.37 -16.73 14.66
CA ARG A 582 -31.89 -18.04 14.22
C ARG A 582 -30.55 -17.91 13.49
N LEU A 583 -30.43 -16.97 12.56
CA LEU A 583 -29.21 -16.74 11.78
C LEU A 583 -28.08 -16.20 12.65
N GLU A 584 -28.39 -15.34 13.62
CA GLU A 584 -27.42 -14.87 14.63
C GLU A 584 -26.83 -16.08 15.40
N HIS A 585 -27.70 -17.00 15.83
CA HIS A 585 -27.28 -18.20 16.57
C HIS A 585 -26.47 -19.17 15.71
N GLU A 586 -26.89 -19.44 14.47
CA GLU A 586 -26.16 -20.30 13.53
C GLU A 586 -24.74 -19.79 13.28
N ILE A 587 -24.55 -18.47 13.09
CA ILE A 587 -23.24 -17.85 12.91
C ILE A 587 -22.40 -17.96 14.19
N ALA A 588 -22.98 -17.66 15.36
CA ALA A 588 -22.28 -17.74 16.64
C ALA A 588 -21.83 -19.18 16.96
N GLU A 589 -22.69 -20.16 16.73
CA GLU A 589 -22.35 -21.59 16.91
C GLU A 589 -21.24 -22.04 15.95
N ARG A 590 -21.23 -21.55 14.73
CA ARG A 590 -20.16 -21.83 13.78
C ARG A 590 -18.81 -21.33 14.30
N VAL A 591 -18.75 -20.11 14.81
CA VAL A 591 -17.54 -19.59 15.46
C VAL A 591 -17.14 -20.43 16.67
N ALA A 592 -18.11 -20.82 17.50
CA ALA A 592 -17.86 -21.68 18.66
C ALA A 592 -17.29 -23.05 18.28
N SER A 593 -17.77 -23.65 17.19
CA SER A 593 -17.33 -24.96 16.72
C SER A 593 -15.93 -24.92 16.07
N GLU A 594 -15.61 -23.86 15.34
CA GLU A 594 -14.34 -23.75 14.60
C GLU A 594 -13.21 -23.14 15.44
N LEU A 595 -13.51 -22.12 16.26
CA LEU A 595 -12.49 -21.39 17.05
C LEU A 595 -12.57 -21.67 18.55
N GLY A 596 -13.62 -22.34 19.00
CA GLY A 596 -13.83 -22.70 20.40
C GLY A 596 -14.74 -21.72 21.16
N LYS A 597 -15.43 -22.26 22.17
CA LYS A 597 -16.42 -21.55 23.00
C LYS A 597 -15.98 -20.17 23.56
N PRO A 598 -14.71 -19.95 23.95
CA PRO A 598 -14.32 -18.63 24.46
C PRO A 598 -14.52 -17.49 23.44
N PHE A 599 -14.44 -17.79 22.14
CA PHE A 599 -14.52 -16.80 21.07
C PHE A 599 -15.91 -16.71 20.43
N THR A 600 -16.89 -17.42 20.98
CA THR A 600 -18.29 -17.28 20.54
C THR A 600 -18.71 -15.83 20.62
N PRO A 601 -19.21 -15.21 19.54
CA PRO A 601 -19.73 -13.87 19.60
C PRO A 601 -20.86 -13.76 20.64
N GLU A 602 -20.75 -12.78 21.52
CA GLU A 602 -21.83 -12.41 22.46
C GLU A 602 -23.03 -11.86 21.69
N ALA A 603 -22.76 -11.24 20.54
CA ALA A 603 -23.79 -10.84 19.60
C ALA A 603 -23.27 -10.84 18.15
N VAL A 604 -24.16 -11.22 17.25
CA VAL A 604 -24.03 -11.03 15.80
C VAL A 604 -25.11 -10.02 15.40
N VAL A 605 -24.71 -8.89 14.83
CA VAL A 605 -25.61 -7.79 14.51
C VAL A 605 -25.59 -7.57 13.01
N PHE A 606 -26.76 -7.55 12.38
CA PHE A 606 -26.87 -7.31 10.96
C PHE A 606 -26.98 -5.82 10.64
N VAL A 607 -26.17 -5.37 9.70
CA VAL A 607 -26.13 -4.00 9.17
C VAL A 607 -26.17 -4.05 7.65
N SER A 608 -26.62 -2.98 7.01
CA SER A 608 -26.66 -2.95 5.54
C SER A 608 -25.30 -2.61 4.92
N ASP A 609 -24.39 -1.98 5.68
CA ASP A 609 -23.02 -1.68 5.27
C ASP A 609 -22.12 -1.49 6.49
N LEU A 610 -20.79 -1.62 6.28
CA LEU A 610 -19.78 -1.43 7.31
C LEU A 610 -18.99 -0.14 7.06
N PRO A 611 -18.65 0.64 8.12
CA PRO A 611 -17.79 1.81 7.98
C PRO A 611 -16.45 1.44 7.32
N ARG A 612 -16.13 2.09 6.19
CA ARG A 612 -14.93 1.79 5.41
C ARG A 612 -14.26 3.03 4.84
N THR A 613 -13.00 2.89 4.53
CA THR A 613 -12.26 3.89 3.75
C THR A 613 -12.64 3.79 2.27
N ARG A 614 -12.32 4.80 1.47
CA ARG A 614 -12.51 4.75 0.00
C ARG A 614 -11.71 3.66 -0.71
N SER A 615 -10.64 3.17 -0.08
CA SER A 615 -9.92 1.97 -0.55
C SER A 615 -10.62 0.67 -0.16
N GLY A 616 -11.78 0.74 0.51
CA GLY A 616 -12.59 -0.38 0.94
C GLY A 616 -12.20 -0.99 2.27
N LYS A 617 -11.14 -0.52 2.93
CA LYS A 617 -10.70 -1.06 4.23
C LYS A 617 -11.73 -0.77 5.32
N ILE A 618 -12.21 -1.83 5.99
CA ILE A 618 -13.15 -1.71 7.11
C ILE A 618 -12.48 -1.00 8.30
N MET A 619 -13.18 -0.02 8.83
CA MET A 619 -12.70 0.83 9.93
C MET A 619 -13.16 0.29 11.28
N ARG A 620 -12.63 -0.88 11.73
CA ARG A 620 -13.00 -1.53 13.00
C ARG A 620 -12.85 -0.60 14.19
N ARG A 621 -11.84 0.27 14.18
CA ARG A 621 -11.65 1.31 15.20
C ARG A 621 -12.88 2.22 15.35
N VAL A 622 -13.49 2.61 14.23
CA VAL A 622 -14.71 3.44 14.23
C VAL A 622 -15.88 2.65 14.79
N ILE A 623 -16.05 1.40 14.37
CA ILE A 623 -17.08 0.49 14.91
C ILE A 623 -16.92 0.36 16.43
N LYS A 624 -15.70 0.02 16.91
CA LYS A 624 -15.42 -0.15 18.34
C LYS A 624 -15.68 1.13 19.12
N ALA A 625 -15.23 2.27 18.64
CA ALA A 625 -15.43 3.56 19.29
C ALA A 625 -16.93 3.89 19.44
N VAL A 626 -17.71 3.71 18.39
CA VAL A 626 -19.15 3.96 18.41
C VAL A 626 -19.88 3.02 19.37
N VAL A 627 -19.53 1.73 19.36
CA VAL A 627 -20.14 0.71 20.25
C VAL A 627 -19.79 0.98 21.72
N THR A 628 -18.57 1.44 22.01
CA THR A 628 -18.11 1.70 23.38
C THR A 628 -18.36 3.13 23.84
N GLY A 629 -19.04 3.97 23.05
CA GLY A 629 -19.33 5.36 23.39
C GLY A 629 -18.11 6.28 23.41
N GLN A 630 -17.02 5.87 22.74
CA GLN A 630 -15.79 6.66 22.63
C GLN A 630 -15.78 7.52 21.37
N SER A 631 -14.90 8.52 21.33
CA SER A 631 -14.68 9.29 20.09
C SER A 631 -14.01 8.40 19.04
N PRO A 632 -14.54 8.33 17.81
CA PRO A 632 -13.93 7.56 16.74
C PRO A 632 -12.60 8.14 16.24
N GLY A 633 -12.16 9.31 16.73
CA GLY A 633 -10.93 9.97 16.32
C GLY A 633 -10.99 10.46 14.84
N ASP A 634 -9.89 10.34 14.13
CA ASP A 634 -9.84 10.76 12.72
C ASP A 634 -10.68 9.83 11.82
N ILE A 635 -11.78 10.35 11.30
CA ILE A 635 -12.67 9.67 10.33
C ILE A 635 -12.55 10.27 8.92
N SER A 636 -11.53 11.04 8.64
CA SER A 636 -11.34 11.73 7.36
C SER A 636 -11.27 10.79 6.15
N THR A 637 -10.90 9.54 6.38
CA THR A 637 -10.85 8.51 5.34
C THR A 637 -12.18 7.78 5.11
N LEU A 638 -13.20 8.06 5.92
CA LEU A 638 -14.49 7.37 5.88
C LEU A 638 -15.25 7.71 4.59
N GLU A 639 -15.64 6.70 3.83
CA GLU A 639 -16.41 6.86 2.59
C GLU A 639 -17.92 6.94 2.82
N ASN A 640 -18.42 6.16 3.78
CA ASN A 640 -19.84 5.93 4.03
C ASN A 640 -20.28 6.30 5.46
N PRO A 641 -20.42 7.59 5.78
CA PRO A 641 -20.80 8.06 7.12
C PRO A 641 -22.11 7.46 7.64
N GLU A 642 -23.06 7.15 6.73
CA GLU A 642 -24.32 6.51 7.05
C GLU A 642 -24.16 5.13 7.68
N ALA A 643 -23.13 4.38 7.35
CA ALA A 643 -22.83 3.10 7.98
C ALA A 643 -22.46 3.24 9.46
N VAL A 644 -21.87 4.37 9.85
CA VAL A 644 -21.56 4.67 11.26
C VAL A 644 -22.84 4.82 12.06
N GLU A 645 -23.82 5.53 11.53
CA GLU A 645 -25.13 5.70 12.19
C GLU A 645 -25.90 4.37 12.29
N GLN A 646 -25.76 3.50 11.31
CA GLN A 646 -26.35 2.15 11.37
C GLN A 646 -25.71 1.30 12.45
N VAL A 647 -24.37 1.28 12.53
CA VAL A 647 -23.64 0.60 13.60
C VAL A 647 -24.05 1.14 14.96
N LYS A 648 -24.20 2.45 15.11
CA LYS A 648 -24.64 3.09 16.35
C LYS A 648 -26.02 2.64 16.80
N LYS A 649 -27.00 2.66 15.89
CA LYS A 649 -28.36 2.16 16.17
C LYS A 649 -28.36 0.67 16.53
N ALA A 650 -27.56 -0.12 15.83
CA ALA A 650 -27.44 -1.54 16.08
C ALA A 650 -26.76 -1.82 17.43
N ALA A 651 -25.78 -0.99 17.84
CA ALA A 651 -25.08 -1.09 19.11
C ALA A 651 -25.97 -0.79 20.33
N GLU A 652 -27.05 -0.04 20.19
CA GLU A 652 -28.03 0.18 21.28
C GLU A 652 -28.63 -1.14 21.82
N ARG A 653 -28.59 -2.22 21.04
CA ARG A 653 -28.98 -3.55 21.50
C ARG A 653 -28.01 -4.16 22.49
N PHE A 654 -26.73 -3.74 22.49
CA PHE A 654 -25.72 -4.21 23.45
C PHE A 654 -25.79 -3.49 24.79
N THR A 655 -26.13 -2.21 24.78
CA THR A 655 -26.17 -1.38 26.01
C THR A 655 -27.44 -1.59 26.83
N LYS A 656 -28.43 -2.31 26.29
CA LYS A 656 -29.69 -2.65 26.96
C LYS A 656 -29.73 -4.08 27.54
N ARG A 657 -28.70 -4.86 27.39
CA ARG A 657 -28.49 -6.16 28.05
C ARG A 657 -27.40 -6.06 29.11
#